data_0c1e4833eb400fb5f132697d58b35d2c
#
_entry.id   0c1e4833eb400fb5f132697d58b35d2c
#
_cell.length_a   1.000
_cell.length_b   1.000
_cell.length_c   1.000
_cell.angle_alpha   90.00
_cell.angle_beta   90.00
_cell.angle_gamma   90.00
#
_symmetry.space_group_name_H-M   'P 1'
#
loop_
_entity.id
_entity.type
_entity.pdbx_description
1 polymer ?
#
loop_
_entity_poly.entity_id
_entity_poly.type
_entity_poly.pdbx_seq_one_letter_code
_entity_poly.pdbx_strand_id
1 'polypeptide(L)'
;MSKEEIDLHAALKKYFGFSKFKGLQESVIKSLVRGDNTFVIMPTGGGKSLCYQLPALIKEGTAIIVSPLIALMKNQVDAIRAVSSNDGVAHVLNSSLNKTEIKQVKEDIKNGITKLLYVAPESLTKEENVEFLRSVTISFMAVDEAHCISEWGHDFRPEYRNLRHIIKRIGDNIPIIGLTATATPKVQEDILKSLDITDANTFKASFNRPNLYYEVRPKTKNVDSDIIRFVKQNEGKTGIIYCLSRKRVEELAQVLQVNGIKAVPYHAGLDAKTRVKHQDMFLMEDVDVVVATIAFGMGIDKPDVRFVIHHDIPKSIESYYQETGRAGRDGGEGHCLAFYAYKDIEKLEKFMSGKPVAEQEIGHALLQEVVAFAESSMSRRKFILHYFGEEFDNETGDGGDMDDNVRFPKKQHEAQDDVVVLLNTVEQTNDKYKSKDLVHVITGKSNALIVSHRTDALPFFGIGKDKDKRYWMALIRQVLVAGLLKKDIETYGVLRLTDKGKEYLKSPFSFMMSEDHVFDETTDESIITASKSEGAVADERLMNMLKDLRKRNAKKLGVPPFVIFQDPSLEDMALKYPITLEELSNVHGVGDGKAKKYGKDFVAFIADYVEENDIIRPDDLVVKSTGTNSALKLYIIQNIDRKLPLDDIASAKGMNMKDFIKELEAIVFSGTKLNINYWIDDILDEDQQEEIHDYFMESKTDKIDVAIDEFDGDYDDEELRLYRIKFISEVAN
;
A
#
# COMPACT_ATOMS: atom_id res chain seq x y z
N MET A 1 -13.10 -31.03 28.09
CA MET A 1 -13.69 -31.03 26.72
C MET A 1 -12.59 -30.66 25.77
N SER A 2 -12.24 -31.54 24.83
CA SER A 2 -11.24 -31.25 23.78
C SER A 2 -11.78 -30.08 22.95
N LYS A 3 -11.03 -28.95 22.88
CA LYS A 3 -11.30 -27.92 21.89
C LYS A 3 -11.14 -28.61 20.54
N GLU A 4 -12.24 -28.79 19.80
CA GLU A 4 -12.16 -29.18 18.40
C GLU A 4 -11.18 -28.21 17.71
N GLU A 5 -10.16 -28.78 17.10
CA GLU A 5 -9.15 -27.98 16.38
C GLU A 5 -9.85 -27.36 15.18
N ILE A 6 -10.02 -26.04 15.20
CA ILE A 6 -10.72 -25.32 14.12
C ILE A 6 -9.92 -25.49 12.84
N ASP A 7 -10.52 -26.14 11.84
CA ASP A 7 -9.91 -26.24 10.51
C ASP A 7 -9.90 -24.86 9.83
N LEU A 8 -8.75 -24.18 9.92
CA LEU A 8 -8.58 -22.85 9.36
C LEU A 8 -8.65 -22.83 7.84
N HIS A 9 -8.29 -23.91 7.15
CA HIS A 9 -8.41 -24.00 5.69
C HIS A 9 -9.86 -24.15 5.27
N ALA A 10 -10.63 -24.95 6.00
CA ALA A 10 -12.08 -25.04 5.77
C ALA A 10 -12.76 -23.71 6.06
N ALA A 11 -12.39 -23.00 7.13
CA ALA A 11 -12.90 -21.68 7.45
C ALA A 11 -12.52 -20.64 6.38
N LEU A 12 -11.25 -20.61 5.95
CA LEU A 12 -10.77 -19.73 4.89
C LEU A 12 -11.58 -19.95 3.59
N LYS A 13 -11.79 -21.21 3.23
CA LYS A 13 -12.58 -21.56 2.06
C LYS A 13 -14.06 -21.20 2.22
N LYS A 14 -14.61 -21.44 3.40
CA LYS A 14 -16.01 -21.15 3.72
C LYS A 14 -16.31 -19.66 3.69
N TYR A 15 -15.46 -18.82 4.33
CA TYR A 15 -15.73 -17.41 4.50
C TYR A 15 -15.15 -16.55 3.36
N PHE A 16 -13.99 -16.90 2.79
CA PHE A 16 -13.28 -16.08 1.81
C PHE A 16 -13.09 -16.75 0.44
N GLY A 17 -13.44 -18.04 0.31
CA GLY A 17 -13.28 -18.80 -0.92
C GLY A 17 -11.83 -19.12 -1.31
N PHE A 18 -10.86 -18.68 -0.53
CA PHE A 18 -9.46 -18.97 -0.80
C PHE A 18 -9.11 -20.39 -0.37
N SER A 19 -8.34 -21.08 -1.21
CA SER A 19 -7.87 -22.44 -0.91
C SER A 19 -6.57 -22.47 -0.11
N LYS A 20 -5.82 -21.36 -0.08
CA LYS A 20 -4.51 -21.27 0.57
C LYS A 20 -4.30 -19.88 1.20
N PHE A 21 -3.64 -19.87 2.34
CA PHE A 21 -3.12 -18.65 2.95
C PHE A 21 -1.91 -18.11 2.19
N LYS A 22 -1.70 -16.79 2.22
CA LYS A 22 -0.52 -16.14 1.66
C LYS A 22 0.53 -15.91 2.77
N GLY A 23 1.76 -16.29 2.50
CA GLY A 23 2.89 -16.00 3.39
C GLY A 23 2.63 -16.38 4.85
N LEU A 24 2.69 -15.40 5.75
CA LEU A 24 2.58 -15.61 7.20
C LEU A 24 1.14 -15.65 7.74
N GLN A 25 0.11 -15.46 6.89
CA GLN A 25 -1.29 -15.31 7.34
C GLN A 25 -1.76 -16.47 8.24
N GLU A 26 -1.48 -17.72 7.86
CA GLU A 26 -1.90 -18.89 8.64
C GLU A 26 -1.30 -18.90 10.04
N SER A 27 -0.02 -18.61 10.16
CA SER A 27 0.69 -18.58 11.45
C SER A 27 0.17 -17.46 12.35
N VAL A 28 -0.11 -16.28 11.78
CA VAL A 28 -0.71 -15.15 12.48
C VAL A 28 -2.10 -15.51 13.00
N ILE A 29 -2.94 -16.07 12.15
CA ILE A 29 -4.30 -16.46 12.49
C ILE A 29 -4.29 -17.54 13.58
N LYS A 30 -3.43 -18.54 13.49
CA LYS A 30 -3.25 -19.58 14.52
C LYS A 30 -2.89 -18.97 15.88
N SER A 31 -1.97 -18.01 15.92
CA SER A 31 -1.57 -17.30 17.13
C SER A 31 -2.79 -16.60 17.78
N LEU A 32 -3.51 -15.79 17.01
CA LEU A 32 -4.64 -15.02 17.52
C LEU A 32 -5.84 -15.90 17.94
N VAL A 33 -6.09 -17.00 17.21
CA VAL A 33 -7.16 -17.96 17.55
C VAL A 33 -6.87 -18.66 18.86
N ARG A 34 -5.59 -18.98 19.15
CA ARG A 34 -5.17 -19.52 20.45
C ARG A 34 -5.36 -18.55 21.61
N GLY A 35 -5.47 -17.25 21.32
CA GLY A 35 -5.59 -16.20 22.30
C GLY A 35 -4.26 -15.53 22.67
N ASP A 36 -3.22 -15.75 21.86
CA ASP A 36 -1.90 -15.14 22.09
C ASP A 36 -1.93 -13.67 21.62
N ASN A 37 -1.21 -12.79 22.34
CA ASN A 37 -0.89 -11.47 21.82
C ASN A 37 -0.03 -11.61 20.55
N THR A 38 -0.34 -10.84 19.53
CA THR A 38 0.27 -11.02 18.22
C THR A 38 0.68 -9.67 17.64
N PHE A 39 1.86 -9.60 17.05
CA PHE A 39 2.32 -8.41 16.35
C PHE A 39 2.70 -8.76 14.90
N VAL A 40 2.18 -7.97 13.95
CA VAL A 40 2.25 -8.29 12.53
C VAL A 40 2.80 -7.12 11.74
N ILE A 41 3.86 -7.38 11.02
CA ILE A 41 4.43 -6.43 10.05
C ILE A 41 4.31 -7.08 8.67
N MET A 42 3.48 -6.50 7.83
CA MET A 42 3.30 -6.94 6.44
C MET A 42 3.17 -5.73 5.52
N PRO A 43 3.82 -5.72 4.36
CA PRO A 43 3.69 -4.64 3.39
C PRO A 43 2.24 -4.42 2.94
N THR A 44 1.97 -3.27 2.36
CA THR A 44 0.68 -2.97 1.73
C THR A 44 0.40 -4.00 0.63
N GLY A 45 -0.83 -4.52 0.57
CA GLY A 45 -1.19 -5.63 -0.33
C GLY A 45 -0.85 -7.03 0.20
N GLY A 46 -0.18 -7.16 1.35
CA GLY A 46 0.14 -8.44 1.99
C GLY A 46 -1.05 -9.18 2.62
N GLY A 47 -2.25 -8.58 2.60
CA GLY A 47 -3.47 -9.18 3.14
C GLY A 47 -3.58 -9.14 4.67
N LYS A 48 -3.10 -8.06 5.30
CA LYS A 48 -3.18 -7.82 6.77
C LYS A 48 -4.59 -8.00 7.34
N SER A 49 -5.61 -7.50 6.63
CA SER A 49 -7.00 -7.53 7.14
C SER A 49 -7.50 -8.94 7.38
N LEU A 50 -7.15 -9.91 6.53
CA LEU A 50 -7.51 -11.32 6.72
C LEU A 50 -7.01 -11.87 8.07
N CYS A 51 -5.87 -11.38 8.55
CA CYS A 51 -5.25 -11.86 9.79
C CYS A 51 -6.10 -11.60 11.04
N TYR A 52 -7.00 -10.62 11.01
CA TYR A 52 -7.97 -10.39 12.09
C TYR A 52 -9.42 -10.68 11.68
N GLN A 53 -9.76 -10.56 10.40
CA GLN A 53 -11.12 -10.81 9.93
C GLN A 53 -11.53 -12.28 10.09
N LEU A 54 -10.72 -13.22 9.62
CA LEU A 54 -11.03 -14.64 9.77
C LEU A 54 -11.12 -15.08 11.23
N PRO A 55 -10.17 -14.73 12.12
CA PRO A 55 -10.33 -15.00 13.56
C PRO A 55 -11.62 -14.42 14.17
N ALA A 56 -12.01 -13.21 13.79
CA ALA A 56 -13.23 -12.59 14.29
C ALA A 56 -14.50 -13.41 13.92
N LEU A 57 -14.54 -13.94 12.71
CA LEU A 57 -15.69 -14.72 12.24
C LEU A 57 -15.79 -16.09 12.90
N ILE A 58 -14.68 -16.70 13.33
CA ILE A 58 -14.66 -18.06 13.89
C ILE A 58 -14.66 -18.07 15.42
N LYS A 59 -14.24 -16.96 16.07
CA LYS A 59 -14.23 -16.87 17.54
C LYS A 59 -15.61 -16.43 18.07
N GLU A 60 -15.89 -16.79 19.30
CA GLU A 60 -17.02 -16.30 20.03
C GLU A 60 -16.79 -14.82 20.47
N GLY A 61 -17.86 -14.03 20.49
CA GLY A 61 -17.82 -12.61 20.83
C GLY A 61 -17.55 -11.69 19.64
N THR A 62 -17.32 -10.42 19.94
CA THR A 62 -17.05 -9.35 18.96
C THR A 62 -15.59 -8.95 19.00
N ALA A 63 -14.92 -8.92 17.87
CA ALA A 63 -13.59 -8.31 17.72
C ALA A 63 -13.73 -6.78 17.60
N ILE A 64 -12.86 -6.04 18.29
CA ILE A 64 -12.80 -4.59 18.18
C ILE A 64 -11.59 -4.22 17.32
N ILE A 65 -11.83 -3.52 16.22
CA ILE A 65 -10.80 -3.10 15.27
C ILE A 65 -10.61 -1.59 15.38
N VAL A 66 -9.49 -1.17 15.95
CA VAL A 66 -9.13 0.25 16.03
C VAL A 66 -8.42 0.65 14.74
N SER A 67 -8.98 1.64 14.06
CA SER A 67 -8.43 2.15 12.80
C SER A 67 -8.43 3.69 12.78
N PRO A 68 -7.41 4.34 12.15
CA PRO A 68 -7.26 5.80 12.25
C PRO A 68 -8.18 6.61 11.32
N LEU A 69 -8.86 5.97 10.38
CA LEU A 69 -9.59 6.66 9.33
C LEU A 69 -11.00 6.13 9.13
N ILE A 70 -11.97 7.02 9.20
CA ILE A 70 -13.40 6.70 9.02
C ILE A 70 -13.66 6.08 7.63
N ALA A 71 -13.08 6.63 6.58
CA ALA A 71 -13.24 6.11 5.23
C ALA A 71 -12.67 4.68 5.08
N LEU A 72 -11.51 4.40 5.68
CA LEU A 72 -10.92 3.06 5.69
C LEU A 72 -11.82 2.08 6.46
N MET A 73 -12.36 2.50 7.61
CA MET A 73 -13.28 1.68 8.39
C MET A 73 -14.54 1.33 7.60
N LYS A 74 -15.15 2.31 6.92
CA LYS A 74 -16.32 2.06 6.07
C LYS A 74 -15.99 1.01 5.02
N ASN A 75 -14.91 1.21 4.26
CA ASN A 75 -14.47 0.25 3.25
C ASN A 75 -14.26 -1.16 3.83
N GLN A 76 -13.70 -1.28 5.02
CA GLN A 76 -13.46 -2.57 5.68
C GLN A 76 -14.77 -3.22 6.17
N VAL A 77 -15.70 -2.44 6.71
CA VAL A 77 -17.02 -2.93 7.11
C VAL A 77 -17.78 -3.41 5.89
N ASP A 78 -17.82 -2.57 4.87
CA ASP A 78 -18.44 -2.88 3.62
C ASP A 78 -17.85 -4.19 3.06
N ALA A 79 -16.50 -4.41 3.04
CA ALA A 79 -15.84 -5.66 2.65
C ALA A 79 -16.21 -6.88 3.52
N ILE A 80 -16.51 -6.77 4.78
CA ILE A 80 -16.95 -7.89 5.62
C ILE A 80 -18.43 -8.20 5.45
N ARG A 81 -19.26 -7.19 5.33
CA ARG A 81 -20.68 -7.38 5.02
C ARG A 81 -20.85 -8.13 3.72
N ALA A 82 -20.02 -7.80 2.74
CA ALA A 82 -19.98 -8.44 1.45
C ALA A 82 -19.63 -9.94 1.45
N VAL A 83 -19.08 -10.57 2.44
CA VAL A 83 -18.88 -12.03 2.53
C VAL A 83 -19.75 -12.71 3.59
N SER A 84 -20.75 -12.03 4.11
CA SER A 84 -21.65 -12.56 5.14
C SER A 84 -23.10 -12.46 4.71
N SER A 85 -23.91 -13.31 5.21
CA SER A 85 -25.34 -13.30 5.06
C SER A 85 -26.07 -12.43 6.11
N ASN A 86 -25.40 -11.47 6.79
CA ASN A 86 -26.01 -10.62 7.79
C ASN A 86 -25.25 -9.31 7.96
N ASP A 87 -25.82 -8.17 7.60
CA ASP A 87 -25.24 -6.83 7.71
C ASP A 87 -24.75 -6.50 9.11
N GLY A 88 -25.46 -7.01 10.11
CA GLY A 88 -25.08 -6.85 11.51
C GLY A 88 -23.74 -7.46 11.91
N VAL A 89 -23.10 -8.26 11.03
CA VAL A 89 -21.83 -8.94 11.34
C VAL A 89 -20.68 -7.96 11.53
N ALA A 90 -20.68 -6.83 10.84
CA ALA A 90 -19.69 -5.79 10.99
C ALA A 90 -20.34 -4.41 11.04
N HIS A 91 -19.88 -3.61 11.97
CA HIS A 91 -20.34 -2.23 12.15
C HIS A 91 -19.17 -1.27 12.33
N VAL A 92 -19.40 0.00 11.99
CA VAL A 92 -18.53 1.11 12.38
C VAL A 92 -19.14 1.80 13.61
N LEU A 93 -18.33 2.21 14.55
CA LEU A 93 -18.73 3.10 15.64
C LEU A 93 -17.87 4.37 15.59
N ASN A 94 -18.42 5.44 15.05
CA ASN A 94 -17.76 6.73 14.93
C ASN A 94 -18.72 7.90 15.18
N SER A 95 -18.25 9.12 15.00
CA SER A 95 -19.04 10.35 15.26
C SER A 95 -20.06 10.68 14.18
N SER A 96 -20.07 9.98 13.05
CA SER A 96 -21.02 10.24 11.95
C SER A 96 -22.36 9.52 12.13
N LEU A 97 -22.43 8.50 12.99
CA LEU A 97 -23.64 7.73 13.22
C LEU A 97 -24.69 8.53 14.01
N ASN A 98 -25.94 8.39 13.63
CA ASN A 98 -27.07 8.91 14.38
C ASN A 98 -27.43 8.03 15.59
N LYS A 99 -28.33 8.49 16.45
CA LYS A 99 -28.72 7.76 17.68
C LYS A 99 -29.39 6.41 17.41
N THR A 100 -30.13 6.29 16.32
CA THR A 100 -30.83 5.05 15.94
C THR A 100 -29.82 4.01 15.49
N GLU A 101 -28.89 4.38 14.64
CA GLU A 101 -27.79 3.51 14.18
C GLU A 101 -26.92 3.02 15.34
N ILE A 102 -26.53 3.94 16.26
CA ILE A 102 -25.78 3.55 17.46
C ILE A 102 -26.56 2.52 18.31
N LYS A 103 -27.88 2.68 18.42
CA LYS A 103 -28.72 1.74 19.14
C LYS A 103 -28.73 0.37 18.47
N GLN A 104 -28.89 0.34 17.14
CA GLN A 104 -28.87 -0.91 16.36
C GLN A 104 -27.53 -1.63 16.52
N VAL A 105 -26.39 -0.92 16.36
CA VAL A 105 -25.05 -1.49 16.57
C VAL A 105 -24.93 -2.12 17.95
N LYS A 106 -25.39 -1.43 19.02
CA LYS A 106 -25.33 -1.96 20.38
C LYS A 106 -26.24 -3.19 20.58
N GLU A 107 -27.38 -3.25 19.91
CA GLU A 107 -28.28 -4.41 19.94
C GLU A 107 -27.68 -5.61 19.21
N ASP A 108 -27.14 -5.44 18.03
CA ASP A 108 -26.50 -6.51 17.25
C ASP A 108 -25.30 -7.11 17.99
N ILE A 109 -24.50 -6.28 18.67
CA ILE A 109 -23.39 -6.75 19.51
C ILE A 109 -23.93 -7.59 20.69
N LYS A 110 -24.96 -7.11 21.39
CA LYS A 110 -25.56 -7.85 22.52
C LYS A 110 -26.16 -9.18 22.11
N ASN A 111 -26.72 -9.25 20.91
CA ASN A 111 -27.30 -10.46 20.36
C ASN A 111 -26.25 -11.41 19.76
N GLY A 112 -24.94 -11.05 19.77
CA GLY A 112 -23.86 -11.85 19.24
C GLY A 112 -23.81 -11.92 17.72
N ILE A 113 -24.56 -11.06 17.03
CA ILE A 113 -24.61 -10.94 15.56
C ILE A 113 -23.30 -10.30 15.09
N THR A 114 -22.88 -9.21 15.71
CA THR A 114 -21.67 -8.46 15.31
C THR A 114 -20.40 -9.21 15.68
N LYS A 115 -19.62 -9.56 14.67
CA LYS A 115 -18.31 -10.20 14.80
C LYS A 115 -17.17 -9.20 14.77
N LEU A 116 -17.32 -8.12 14.00
CA LEU A 116 -16.31 -7.07 13.88
C LEU A 116 -16.93 -5.69 14.16
N LEU A 117 -16.36 -4.97 15.09
CA LEU A 117 -16.70 -3.58 15.39
C LEU A 117 -15.51 -2.70 15.09
N TYR A 118 -15.58 -1.92 14.02
CA TYR A 118 -14.57 -0.94 13.66
C TYR A 118 -14.79 0.37 14.44
N VAL A 119 -13.76 0.87 15.07
CA VAL A 119 -13.86 2.03 15.93
C VAL A 119 -12.71 3.02 15.69
N ALA A 120 -13.03 4.31 15.71
CA ALA A 120 -12.02 5.34 15.82
C ALA A 120 -11.50 5.42 17.27
N PRO A 121 -10.20 5.67 17.50
CA PRO A 121 -9.65 5.76 18.86
C PRO A 121 -10.38 6.78 19.74
N GLU A 122 -10.81 7.91 19.17
CA GLU A 122 -11.59 8.94 19.87
C GLU A 122 -12.97 8.44 20.34
N SER A 123 -13.53 7.45 19.68
CA SER A 123 -14.80 6.84 20.08
C SER A 123 -14.64 5.93 21.28
N LEU A 124 -13.46 5.35 21.48
CA LEU A 124 -13.13 4.53 22.64
C LEU A 124 -12.86 5.36 23.91
N THR A 125 -12.59 6.66 23.79
CA THR A 125 -12.40 7.52 24.97
C THR A 125 -13.72 7.87 25.68
N LYS A 126 -14.87 7.68 25.01
CA LYS A 126 -16.18 7.97 25.57
C LYS A 126 -16.56 6.91 26.60
N GLU A 127 -16.83 7.33 27.83
CA GLU A 127 -17.17 6.45 28.97
C GLU A 127 -18.32 5.50 28.65
N GLU A 128 -19.38 6.01 28.04
CA GLU A 128 -20.56 5.22 27.63
C GLU A 128 -20.18 4.03 26.72
N ASN A 129 -19.20 4.20 25.84
CA ASN A 129 -18.74 3.13 24.94
C ASN A 129 -17.89 2.12 25.70
N VAL A 130 -17.01 2.57 26.60
CA VAL A 130 -16.18 1.68 27.43
C VAL A 130 -17.07 0.82 28.34
N GLU A 131 -18.05 1.42 29.05
CA GLU A 131 -19.00 0.68 29.87
C GLU A 131 -19.82 -0.33 29.08
N PHE A 132 -20.27 0.07 27.89
CA PHE A 132 -20.96 -0.85 26.98
C PHE A 132 -20.10 -2.05 26.60
N LEU A 133 -18.86 -1.80 26.15
CA LEU A 133 -17.94 -2.85 25.72
C LEU A 133 -17.55 -3.81 26.87
N ARG A 134 -17.49 -3.31 28.11
CA ARG A 134 -17.33 -4.15 29.32
C ARG A 134 -18.47 -5.13 29.53
N SER A 135 -19.66 -4.80 29.08
CA SER A 135 -20.88 -5.59 29.28
C SER A 135 -21.08 -6.73 28.28
N VAL A 136 -20.20 -6.86 27.28
CA VAL A 136 -20.30 -7.82 26.19
C VAL A 136 -19.04 -8.65 26.05
N THR A 137 -19.12 -9.79 25.36
CA THR A 137 -17.96 -10.66 25.13
C THR A 137 -17.12 -10.12 24.00
N ILE A 138 -15.87 -9.75 24.32
CA ILE A 138 -14.87 -9.32 23.32
C ILE A 138 -13.96 -10.49 22.99
N SER A 139 -13.83 -10.82 21.70
CA SER A 139 -13.00 -11.93 21.24
C SER A 139 -11.51 -11.57 21.21
N PHE A 140 -11.17 -10.36 20.78
CA PHE A 140 -9.83 -9.74 20.78
C PHE A 140 -9.92 -8.27 20.37
N MET A 141 -8.79 -7.54 20.52
CA MET A 141 -8.61 -6.19 19.96
C MET A 141 -7.60 -6.23 18.81
N ALA A 142 -7.95 -5.67 17.67
CA ALA A 142 -7.02 -5.41 16.58
C ALA A 142 -6.68 -3.91 16.53
N VAL A 143 -5.40 -3.59 16.53
CA VAL A 143 -4.90 -2.22 16.35
C VAL A 143 -4.30 -2.15 14.95
N ASP A 144 -5.10 -1.66 14.01
CA ASP A 144 -4.67 -1.43 12.64
C ASP A 144 -3.87 -0.13 12.54
N GLU A 145 -2.94 -0.06 11.59
CA GLU A 145 -1.95 1.00 11.45
C GLU A 145 -1.26 1.31 12.81
N ALA A 146 -0.83 0.25 13.50
CA ALA A 146 -0.27 0.35 14.84
C ALA A 146 0.94 1.30 14.97
N HIS A 147 1.60 1.64 13.84
CA HIS A 147 2.66 2.64 13.81
C HIS A 147 2.20 4.04 14.28
N CYS A 148 0.88 4.32 14.23
CA CYS A 148 0.31 5.56 14.78
C CYS A 148 0.48 5.71 16.31
N ILE A 149 0.83 4.65 17.04
CA ILE A 149 1.12 4.68 18.47
C ILE A 149 2.43 5.41 18.76
N SER A 150 3.40 5.29 17.87
CA SER A 150 4.78 5.69 18.09
C SER A 150 5.00 7.15 17.74
N GLU A 151 5.58 7.92 18.66
CA GLU A 151 6.06 9.28 18.40
C GLU A 151 7.21 9.31 17.39
N TRP A 152 7.91 8.20 17.24
CA TRP A 152 8.97 8.01 16.25
C TRP A 152 8.43 7.62 14.87
N GLY A 153 7.12 7.37 14.77
CA GLY A 153 6.45 7.02 13.51
C GLY A 153 6.13 8.27 12.68
N HIS A 154 5.99 8.08 11.40
CA HIS A 154 5.71 9.14 10.42
C HIS A 154 4.26 9.70 10.48
N ASP A 155 3.33 9.01 11.14
CA ASP A 155 1.91 9.40 11.33
C ASP A 155 1.48 9.19 12.79
N PHE A 156 2.22 9.78 13.73
CA PHE A 156 1.88 9.72 15.15
C PHE A 156 0.52 10.33 15.46
N ARG A 157 -0.27 9.61 16.26
CA ARG A 157 -1.60 10.05 16.73
C ARG A 157 -1.71 9.90 18.23
N PRO A 158 -1.82 11.01 18.98
CA PRO A 158 -1.86 10.98 20.45
C PRO A 158 -2.95 10.07 21.01
N GLU A 159 -4.07 9.94 20.32
CA GLU A 159 -5.21 9.10 20.73
C GLU A 159 -4.85 7.62 20.80
N TYR A 160 -3.90 7.17 19.96
CA TYR A 160 -3.41 5.79 19.96
C TYR A 160 -2.57 5.46 21.21
N ARG A 161 -1.90 6.44 21.81
CA ARG A 161 -1.11 6.23 23.05
C ARG A 161 -1.96 5.76 24.24
N ASN A 162 -3.21 6.13 24.28
CA ASN A 162 -4.12 5.80 25.38
C ASN A 162 -4.79 4.42 25.22
N LEU A 163 -4.62 3.74 24.08
CA LEU A 163 -5.33 2.50 23.76
C LEU A 163 -5.11 1.43 24.82
N ARG A 164 -3.89 1.23 25.32
CA ARG A 164 -3.63 0.19 26.33
C ARG A 164 -4.41 0.44 27.61
N HIS A 165 -4.49 1.69 28.08
CA HIS A 165 -5.28 2.04 29.24
C HIS A 165 -6.77 1.76 29.01
N ILE A 166 -7.29 2.10 27.85
CA ILE A 166 -8.68 1.86 27.48
C ILE A 166 -8.97 0.35 27.37
N ILE A 167 -8.07 -0.42 26.77
CA ILE A 167 -8.22 -1.88 26.66
C ILE A 167 -8.30 -2.53 28.03
N LYS A 168 -7.43 -2.15 28.98
CA LYS A 168 -7.47 -2.63 30.38
C LYS A 168 -8.78 -2.27 31.09
N ARG A 169 -9.37 -1.13 30.77
CA ARG A 169 -10.68 -0.74 31.32
C ARG A 169 -11.85 -1.56 30.74
N ILE A 170 -11.72 -2.06 29.51
CA ILE A 170 -12.71 -2.94 28.86
C ILE A 170 -12.58 -4.36 29.44
N GLY A 171 -11.35 -4.89 29.55
CA GLY A 171 -11.09 -6.20 30.13
C GLY A 171 -9.60 -6.54 30.22
N ASP A 172 -9.20 -7.25 31.29
CA ASP A 172 -7.79 -7.49 31.60
C ASP A 172 -7.10 -8.53 30.67
N ASN A 173 -7.86 -9.47 30.10
CA ASN A 173 -7.33 -10.62 29.38
C ASN A 173 -7.78 -10.65 27.89
N ILE A 174 -7.98 -9.50 27.29
CA ILE A 174 -8.36 -9.42 25.88
C ILE A 174 -7.09 -9.57 25.04
N PRO A 175 -6.98 -10.60 24.15
CA PRO A 175 -5.86 -10.72 23.23
C PRO A 175 -5.75 -9.52 22.33
N ILE A 176 -4.53 -9.06 22.06
CA ILE A 176 -4.27 -7.91 21.20
C ILE A 176 -3.49 -8.38 19.96
N ILE A 177 -3.94 -7.93 18.80
CA ILE A 177 -3.15 -8.00 17.57
C ILE A 177 -2.83 -6.59 17.07
N GLY A 178 -1.56 -6.24 17.02
CA GLY A 178 -1.07 -5.01 16.39
C GLY A 178 -0.63 -5.28 14.95
N LEU A 179 -1.10 -4.48 13.99
CA LEU A 179 -0.76 -4.65 12.58
C LEU A 179 -0.24 -3.34 12.00
N THR A 180 0.81 -3.43 11.19
CA THR A 180 1.30 -2.27 10.43
C THR A 180 1.98 -2.70 9.13
N ALA A 181 2.01 -1.78 8.14
CA ALA A 181 2.77 -1.97 6.91
C ALA A 181 4.19 -1.38 7.01
N THR A 182 4.40 -0.44 7.91
CA THR A 182 5.62 0.37 7.99
C THR A 182 6.01 0.57 9.45
N ALA A 183 7.07 -0.07 9.88
CA ALA A 183 7.63 0.16 11.21
C ALA A 183 9.13 -0.16 11.21
N THR A 184 9.95 0.84 11.51
CA THR A 184 11.36 0.62 11.79
C THR A 184 11.53 -0.18 13.09
N PRO A 185 12.69 -0.79 13.37
CA PRO A 185 12.91 -1.54 14.61
C PRO A 185 12.54 -0.76 15.87
N LYS A 186 12.81 0.55 15.92
CA LYS A 186 12.44 1.42 17.03
C LYS A 186 10.94 1.58 17.19
N VAL A 187 10.24 1.79 16.07
CA VAL A 187 8.77 1.91 16.05
C VAL A 187 8.13 0.57 16.48
N GLN A 188 8.70 -0.56 16.05
CA GLN A 188 8.25 -1.90 16.48
C GLN A 188 8.33 -2.06 18.00
N GLU A 189 9.48 -1.70 18.58
CA GLU A 189 9.70 -1.78 20.03
C GLU A 189 8.74 -0.84 20.79
N ASP A 190 8.54 0.39 20.32
CA ASP A 190 7.63 1.35 20.94
C ASP A 190 6.17 0.91 20.88
N ILE A 191 5.75 0.28 19.77
CA ILE A 191 4.41 -0.31 19.64
C ILE A 191 4.21 -1.43 20.68
N LEU A 192 5.14 -2.36 20.78
CA LEU A 192 5.06 -3.48 21.71
C LEU A 192 5.00 -3.00 23.17
N LYS A 193 5.84 -2.01 23.53
CA LYS A 193 5.84 -1.39 24.86
C LYS A 193 4.55 -0.63 25.15
N SER A 194 4.08 0.18 24.18
CA SER A 194 2.89 1.02 24.38
C SER A 194 1.60 0.21 24.47
N LEU A 195 1.50 -0.92 23.78
CA LEU A 195 0.39 -1.86 23.90
C LEU A 195 0.55 -2.83 25.09
N ASP A 196 1.71 -2.83 25.75
CA ASP A 196 2.06 -3.78 26.84
C ASP A 196 1.91 -5.26 26.38
N ILE A 197 2.48 -5.56 25.22
CA ILE A 197 2.50 -6.88 24.58
C ILE A 197 3.94 -7.28 24.18
N THR A 198 4.90 -6.99 25.01
CA THR A 198 6.32 -7.28 24.74
C THR A 198 6.62 -8.78 24.58
N ASP A 199 5.73 -9.64 25.04
CA ASP A 199 5.73 -11.09 24.90
C ASP A 199 4.96 -11.61 23.67
N ALA A 200 4.47 -10.70 22.81
CA ALA A 200 3.66 -11.07 21.66
C ALA A 200 4.43 -11.92 20.64
N ASN A 201 3.72 -12.87 20.04
CA ASN A 201 4.24 -13.57 18.86
C ASN A 201 4.37 -12.57 17.69
N THR A 202 5.61 -12.33 17.29
CA THR A 202 5.91 -11.35 16.23
C THR A 202 6.09 -12.05 14.88
N PHE A 203 5.35 -11.58 13.90
CA PHE A 203 5.39 -12.06 12.52
C PHE A 203 5.79 -10.92 11.60
N LYS A 204 6.94 -11.06 10.95
CA LYS A 204 7.50 -10.04 10.06
C LYS A 204 7.65 -10.62 8.66
N ALA A 205 6.86 -10.14 7.73
CA ALA A 205 7.07 -10.37 6.30
C ALA A 205 8.17 -9.43 5.78
N SER A 206 8.85 -9.83 4.73
CA SER A 206 9.84 -8.97 4.07
C SER A 206 9.19 -7.68 3.54
N PHE A 207 9.91 -6.57 3.67
CA PHE A 207 9.56 -5.30 3.05
C PHE A 207 9.92 -5.26 1.56
N ASN A 208 10.59 -6.30 1.05
CA ASN A 208 10.98 -6.34 -0.35
C ASN A 208 9.75 -6.38 -1.29
N ARG A 209 9.80 -5.54 -2.30
CA ARG A 209 8.85 -5.48 -3.41
C ARG A 209 9.65 -5.65 -4.70
N PRO A 210 10.00 -6.90 -5.08
CA PRO A 210 10.91 -7.17 -6.21
C PRO A 210 10.41 -6.63 -7.55
N ASN A 211 9.11 -6.46 -7.70
CA ASN A 211 8.46 -5.93 -8.89
C ASN A 211 8.47 -4.40 -9.02
N LEU A 212 9.04 -3.66 -8.06
CA LEU A 212 9.09 -2.21 -8.11
C LEU A 212 10.49 -1.75 -8.55
N TYR A 213 10.54 -0.92 -9.59
CA TYR A 213 11.75 -0.22 -10.01
C TYR A 213 11.82 1.14 -9.31
N TYR A 214 12.92 1.44 -8.62
CA TYR A 214 13.13 2.70 -7.92
C TYR A 214 14.10 3.60 -8.67
N GLU A 215 13.73 4.86 -8.86
CA GLU A 215 14.54 5.86 -9.56
C GLU A 215 14.44 7.23 -8.89
N VAL A 216 15.58 7.94 -8.79
CA VAL A 216 15.64 9.32 -8.32
C VAL A 216 16.31 10.19 -9.37
N ARG A 217 15.60 11.22 -9.84
CA ARG A 217 16.11 12.20 -10.81
C ARG A 217 16.29 13.58 -10.18
N PRO A 218 17.20 14.40 -10.70
CA PRO A 218 17.28 15.80 -10.30
C PRO A 218 16.00 16.54 -10.65
N LYS A 219 15.50 17.35 -9.73
CA LYS A 219 14.37 18.23 -9.95
C LYS A 219 14.83 19.55 -10.53
N THR A 220 14.75 19.68 -11.84
CA THR A 220 15.10 20.88 -12.57
C THR A 220 13.90 21.79 -12.81
N LYS A 221 14.10 22.94 -13.47
CA LYS A 221 13.01 23.81 -13.93
C LYS A 221 12.12 23.13 -14.96
N ASN A 222 12.59 22.06 -15.60
CA ASN A 222 11.90 21.31 -16.63
C ASN A 222 11.13 20.08 -16.11
N VAL A 223 10.99 19.92 -14.79
CA VAL A 223 10.36 18.74 -14.16
C VAL A 223 8.99 18.39 -14.75
N ASP A 224 8.18 19.39 -15.11
CA ASP A 224 6.88 19.15 -15.73
C ASP A 224 6.99 18.50 -17.11
N SER A 225 7.94 18.98 -17.91
CA SER A 225 8.24 18.40 -19.22
C SER A 225 8.75 16.96 -19.09
N ASP A 226 9.54 16.70 -18.08
CA ASP A 226 10.06 15.34 -17.80
C ASP A 226 8.93 14.40 -17.37
N ILE A 227 8.00 14.88 -16.52
CA ILE A 227 6.80 14.12 -16.12
C ILE A 227 5.90 13.86 -17.34
N ILE A 228 5.62 14.88 -18.15
CA ILE A 228 4.79 14.73 -19.37
C ILE A 228 5.42 13.68 -20.30
N ARG A 229 6.73 13.76 -20.52
CA ARG A 229 7.44 12.82 -21.37
C ARG A 229 7.37 11.41 -20.81
N PHE A 230 7.59 11.24 -19.50
CA PHE A 230 7.49 9.94 -18.84
C PHE A 230 6.08 9.34 -18.97
N VAL A 231 5.04 10.13 -18.70
CA VAL A 231 3.65 9.65 -18.81
C VAL A 231 3.30 9.27 -20.25
N LYS A 232 3.73 10.06 -21.25
CA LYS A 232 3.52 9.75 -22.67
C LYS A 232 4.28 8.47 -23.10
N GLN A 233 5.46 8.22 -22.58
CA GLN A 233 6.20 6.96 -22.79
C GLN A 233 5.51 5.76 -22.13
N ASN A 234 4.65 6.00 -21.17
CA ASN A 234 3.86 5.02 -20.47
C ASN A 234 2.35 5.17 -20.78
N GLU A 235 2.02 5.58 -22.00
CA GLU A 235 0.63 5.71 -22.45
C GLU A 235 -0.16 4.43 -22.24
N GLY A 236 -1.41 4.54 -21.79
CA GLY A 236 -2.27 3.40 -21.45
C GLY A 236 -1.96 2.73 -20.11
N LYS A 237 -0.97 3.20 -19.37
CA LYS A 237 -0.67 2.73 -18.00
C LYS A 237 -1.21 3.72 -16.97
N THR A 238 -1.75 3.21 -15.89
CA THR A 238 -2.27 4.04 -14.81
C THR A 238 -1.19 4.44 -13.82
N GLY A 239 -1.25 5.67 -13.32
CA GLY A 239 -0.25 6.17 -12.39
C GLY A 239 -0.73 7.24 -11.42
N ILE A 240 0.04 7.44 -10.36
CA ILE A 240 -0.20 8.44 -9.34
C ILE A 240 0.99 9.40 -9.29
N ILE A 241 0.74 10.71 -9.24
CA ILE A 241 1.77 11.74 -9.09
C ILE A 241 1.54 12.49 -7.80
N TYR A 242 2.48 12.41 -6.88
CA TYR A 242 2.42 13.08 -5.59
C TYR A 242 3.08 14.46 -5.63
N CYS A 243 2.35 15.48 -5.14
CA CYS A 243 2.84 16.84 -4.96
C CYS A 243 2.62 17.30 -3.52
N LEU A 244 3.49 18.18 -3.03
CA LEU A 244 3.45 18.68 -1.66
C LEU A 244 2.29 19.65 -1.40
N SER A 245 1.88 20.46 -2.38
CA SER A 245 0.86 21.48 -2.21
C SER A 245 -0.38 21.26 -3.09
N ARG A 246 -1.54 21.65 -2.56
CA ARG A 246 -2.84 21.61 -3.29
C ARG A 246 -2.76 22.39 -4.61
N LYS A 247 -2.21 23.61 -4.57
CA LYS A 247 -2.04 24.45 -5.75
C LYS A 247 -1.22 23.72 -6.83
N ARG A 248 -0.13 23.06 -6.44
CA ARG A 248 0.71 22.34 -7.39
C ARG A 248 0.01 21.12 -8.00
N VAL A 249 -0.85 20.45 -7.22
CA VAL A 249 -1.69 19.35 -7.71
C VAL A 249 -2.61 19.83 -8.83
N GLU A 250 -3.31 20.94 -8.62
CA GLU A 250 -4.22 21.51 -9.62
C GLU A 250 -3.47 21.98 -10.88
N GLU A 251 -2.37 22.73 -10.69
CA GLU A 251 -1.55 23.23 -11.80
C GLU A 251 -0.99 22.07 -12.66
N LEU A 252 -0.41 21.05 -12.03
CA LEU A 252 0.17 19.93 -12.77
C LEU A 252 -0.90 19.08 -13.45
N ALA A 253 -2.04 18.84 -12.81
CA ALA A 253 -3.15 18.13 -13.44
C ALA A 253 -3.64 18.88 -14.70
N GLN A 254 -3.77 20.20 -14.62
CA GLN A 254 -4.15 21.04 -15.78
C GLN A 254 -3.09 21.00 -16.89
N VAL A 255 -1.81 21.06 -16.54
CA VAL A 255 -0.71 20.95 -17.51
C VAL A 255 -0.72 19.59 -18.21
N LEU A 256 -0.99 18.50 -17.49
CA LEU A 256 -1.13 17.17 -18.09
C LEU A 256 -2.32 17.11 -19.05
N GLN A 257 -3.47 17.65 -18.66
CA GLN A 257 -4.69 17.68 -19.49
C GLN A 257 -4.46 18.45 -20.80
N VAL A 258 -3.82 19.62 -20.73
CA VAL A 258 -3.49 20.44 -21.93
C VAL A 258 -2.55 19.67 -22.88
N ASN A 259 -1.73 18.76 -22.35
CA ASN A 259 -0.86 17.90 -23.15
C ASN A 259 -1.50 16.58 -23.61
N GLY A 260 -2.83 16.45 -23.47
CA GLY A 260 -3.62 15.31 -23.94
C GLY A 260 -3.60 14.10 -23.01
N ILE A 261 -3.08 14.23 -21.78
CA ILE A 261 -3.07 13.17 -20.78
C ILE A 261 -4.37 13.27 -19.95
N LYS A 262 -5.05 12.15 -19.79
CA LYS A 262 -6.26 12.06 -18.97
C LYS A 262 -5.85 12.05 -17.49
N ALA A 263 -5.85 13.21 -16.87
CA ALA A 263 -5.42 13.40 -15.47
C ALA A 263 -6.49 14.16 -14.67
N VAL A 264 -6.61 13.86 -13.37
CA VAL A 264 -7.45 14.60 -12.43
C VAL A 264 -6.68 14.98 -11.17
N PRO A 265 -6.98 16.14 -10.54
CA PRO A 265 -6.41 16.51 -9.26
C PRO A 265 -7.14 15.82 -8.11
N TYR A 266 -6.41 15.51 -7.02
CA TYR A 266 -6.99 14.99 -5.78
C TYR A 266 -6.29 15.55 -4.54
N HIS A 267 -7.02 16.26 -3.69
CA HIS A 267 -6.51 16.77 -2.40
C HIS A 267 -7.64 17.09 -1.42
N ALA A 268 -7.34 17.18 -0.14
CA ALA A 268 -8.31 17.43 0.92
C ALA A 268 -9.06 18.78 0.83
N GLY A 269 -8.64 19.69 -0.06
CA GLY A 269 -9.33 20.97 -0.32
C GLY A 269 -10.46 20.87 -1.32
N LEU A 270 -10.59 19.77 -2.06
CA LEU A 270 -11.73 19.50 -2.90
C LEU A 270 -12.95 19.12 -2.05
N ASP A 271 -14.15 19.45 -2.52
CA ASP A 271 -15.38 18.97 -1.88
C ASP A 271 -15.50 17.44 -1.92
N ALA A 272 -16.40 16.89 -1.14
CA ALA A 272 -16.51 15.44 -0.98
C ALA A 272 -16.97 14.74 -2.28
N LYS A 273 -17.96 15.32 -2.98
CA LYS A 273 -18.46 14.79 -4.26
C LYS A 273 -17.34 14.74 -5.33
N THR A 274 -16.62 15.84 -5.50
CA THR A 274 -15.49 15.91 -6.45
C THR A 274 -14.39 14.90 -6.10
N ARG A 275 -14.10 14.69 -4.80
CA ARG A 275 -13.10 13.69 -4.40
C ARG A 275 -13.54 12.27 -4.76
N VAL A 276 -14.77 11.92 -4.47
CA VAL A 276 -15.33 10.63 -4.85
C VAL A 276 -15.28 10.49 -6.36
N LYS A 277 -15.84 11.42 -7.13
CA LYS A 277 -15.79 11.42 -8.59
C LYS A 277 -14.39 11.18 -9.16
N HIS A 278 -13.38 11.94 -8.75
CA HIS A 278 -12.03 11.80 -9.28
C HIS A 278 -11.39 10.44 -8.90
N GLN A 279 -11.70 9.93 -7.73
CA GLN A 279 -11.28 8.60 -7.30
C GLN A 279 -11.87 7.52 -8.20
N ASP A 280 -13.17 7.56 -8.44
CA ASP A 280 -13.85 6.57 -9.26
C ASP A 280 -13.38 6.69 -10.72
N MET A 281 -13.26 7.90 -11.29
CA MET A 281 -12.67 8.08 -12.62
C MET A 281 -11.31 7.37 -12.77
N PHE A 282 -10.51 7.30 -11.71
CA PHE A 282 -9.26 6.57 -11.72
C PHE A 282 -9.47 5.05 -11.58
N LEU A 283 -10.39 4.63 -10.72
CA LEU A 283 -10.70 3.20 -10.55
C LEU A 283 -11.34 2.61 -11.81
N MET A 284 -12.16 3.40 -12.50
CA MET A 284 -12.86 3.00 -13.74
C MET A 284 -12.01 3.18 -15.01
N GLU A 285 -10.74 3.58 -14.86
CA GLU A 285 -9.80 3.83 -15.98
C GLU A 285 -10.28 4.90 -16.98
N ASP A 286 -11.10 5.86 -16.52
CA ASP A 286 -11.50 7.00 -17.33
C ASP A 286 -10.39 8.03 -17.40
N VAL A 287 -9.56 8.05 -16.36
CA VAL A 287 -8.33 8.81 -16.32
C VAL A 287 -7.16 7.87 -16.07
N ASP A 288 -6.05 8.18 -16.69
CA ASP A 288 -4.84 7.39 -16.58
C ASP A 288 -4.00 7.83 -15.38
N VAL A 289 -4.14 9.10 -14.96
CA VAL A 289 -3.28 9.70 -13.94
C VAL A 289 -4.09 10.47 -12.89
N VAL A 290 -3.76 10.23 -11.63
CA VAL A 290 -4.18 11.10 -10.52
C VAL A 290 -2.99 11.92 -10.06
N VAL A 291 -3.13 13.24 -10.06
CA VAL A 291 -2.17 14.15 -9.42
C VAL A 291 -2.69 14.47 -8.03
N ALA A 292 -1.95 14.17 -6.99
CA ALA A 292 -2.49 14.21 -5.65
C ALA A 292 -1.52 14.74 -4.58
N THR A 293 -2.08 15.19 -3.46
CA THR A 293 -1.34 15.26 -2.19
C THR A 293 -1.42 13.90 -1.49
N ILE A 294 -0.74 13.78 -0.33
CA ILE A 294 -0.83 12.59 0.54
C ILE A 294 -2.27 12.20 0.94
N ALA A 295 -3.24 13.07 0.69
CA ALA A 295 -4.67 12.78 0.92
C ALA A 295 -5.21 11.68 -0.02
N PHE A 296 -4.58 11.47 -1.18
CA PHE A 296 -4.86 10.33 -2.06
C PHE A 296 -3.98 9.16 -1.64
N GLY A 297 -4.38 8.51 -0.58
CA GLY A 297 -3.52 7.52 0.02
C GLY A 297 -4.29 6.35 0.62
N MET A 298 -4.63 6.46 1.89
CA MET A 298 -5.25 5.37 2.62
C MET A 298 -6.67 5.09 2.10
N GLY A 299 -6.92 3.83 1.70
CA GLY A 299 -8.22 3.37 1.19
C GLY A 299 -8.32 3.18 -0.33
N ILE A 300 -7.28 3.52 -1.11
CA ILE A 300 -7.27 3.28 -2.54
C ILE A 300 -6.61 1.93 -2.81
N ASP A 301 -7.37 1.02 -3.39
CA ASP A 301 -6.93 -0.35 -3.68
C ASP A 301 -7.09 -0.68 -5.17
N LYS A 302 -6.47 0.13 -6.04
CA LYS A 302 -6.31 -0.21 -7.46
C LYS A 302 -5.06 -1.08 -7.62
N PRO A 303 -5.19 -2.33 -8.08
CA PRO A 303 -4.08 -3.28 -8.11
C PRO A 303 -3.05 -2.97 -9.20
N ASP A 304 -3.47 -2.41 -10.30
CA ASP A 304 -2.75 -2.25 -11.57
C ASP A 304 -2.15 -0.86 -11.78
N VAL A 305 -1.79 -0.15 -10.72
CA VAL A 305 -1.01 1.08 -10.82
C VAL A 305 0.39 0.75 -11.31
N ARG A 306 0.82 1.32 -12.43
CA ARG A 306 2.10 1.00 -13.08
C ARG A 306 3.20 1.98 -12.77
N PHE A 307 2.88 3.20 -12.34
CA PHE A 307 3.90 4.13 -11.88
C PHE A 307 3.40 5.01 -10.73
N VAL A 308 4.34 5.34 -9.86
CA VAL A 308 4.17 6.37 -8.83
C VAL A 308 5.29 7.39 -8.99
N ILE A 309 4.92 8.63 -9.24
CA ILE A 309 5.86 9.74 -9.38
C ILE A 309 5.75 10.66 -8.17
N HIS A 310 6.87 10.96 -7.56
CA HIS A 310 6.99 12.02 -6.57
C HIS A 310 7.54 13.27 -7.24
N HIS A 311 6.65 14.23 -7.56
CA HIS A 311 7.07 15.56 -8.00
C HIS A 311 7.85 16.27 -6.90
N ASP A 312 7.42 16.10 -5.67
CA ASP A 312 8.10 16.53 -4.45
C ASP A 312 8.37 15.29 -3.58
N ILE A 313 9.60 15.15 -3.10
CA ILE A 313 9.96 14.02 -2.24
C ILE A 313 9.18 14.07 -0.91
N PRO A 314 8.70 12.94 -0.37
CA PRO A 314 7.93 12.94 0.86
C PRO A 314 8.79 13.24 2.10
N LYS A 315 8.14 13.48 3.23
CA LYS A 315 8.79 13.87 4.50
C LYS A 315 9.56 12.76 5.20
N SER A 316 9.37 11.49 4.80
CA SER A 316 10.01 10.32 5.41
C SER A 316 10.09 9.14 4.45
N ILE A 317 10.98 8.21 4.72
CA ILE A 317 11.12 6.95 3.97
C ILE A 317 9.88 6.07 4.12
N GLU A 318 9.22 6.08 5.27
CA GLU A 318 7.97 5.35 5.48
C GLU A 318 6.86 5.88 4.58
N SER A 319 6.71 7.20 4.47
CA SER A 319 5.75 7.81 3.55
C SER A 319 6.08 7.44 2.09
N TYR A 320 7.35 7.53 1.71
CA TYR A 320 7.82 7.10 0.38
C TYR A 320 7.47 5.64 0.10
N TYR A 321 7.75 4.76 1.05
CA TYR A 321 7.46 3.32 0.93
C TYR A 321 5.96 3.03 0.85
N GLN A 322 5.13 3.70 1.64
CA GLN A 322 3.68 3.55 1.58
C GLN A 322 3.09 4.04 0.25
N GLU A 323 3.60 5.17 -0.26
CA GLU A 323 3.13 5.78 -1.50
C GLU A 323 3.59 4.98 -2.73
N THR A 324 4.85 4.59 -2.79
CA THR A 324 5.37 3.70 -3.85
C THR A 324 4.76 2.30 -3.79
N GLY A 325 4.42 1.82 -2.60
CA GLY A 325 3.76 0.54 -2.38
C GLY A 325 2.37 0.41 -3.00
N ARG A 326 1.83 1.49 -3.59
CA ARG A 326 0.58 1.46 -4.38
C ARG A 326 0.80 0.88 -5.76
N ALA A 327 2.01 0.98 -6.31
CA ALA A 327 2.34 0.39 -7.59
C ALA A 327 2.42 -1.14 -7.51
N GLY A 328 2.00 -1.80 -8.58
CA GLY A 328 2.19 -3.23 -8.79
C GLY A 328 1.64 -4.14 -7.69
N ARG A 329 0.46 -3.86 -7.13
CA ARG A 329 -0.16 -4.72 -6.09
C ARG A 329 -0.61 -6.07 -6.62
N ASP A 330 -0.87 -6.15 -7.90
CA ASP A 330 -1.19 -7.37 -8.64
C ASP A 330 0.04 -8.24 -8.95
N GLY A 331 1.25 -7.76 -8.61
CA GLY A 331 2.51 -8.43 -8.90
C GLY A 331 3.17 -7.98 -10.21
N GLY A 332 2.47 -7.19 -11.03
CA GLY A 332 3.03 -6.56 -12.23
C GLY A 332 4.10 -5.51 -11.88
N GLU A 333 4.96 -5.19 -12.82
CA GLU A 333 6.01 -4.19 -12.64
C GLU A 333 5.42 -2.81 -12.32
N GLY A 334 6.08 -2.10 -11.41
CA GLY A 334 5.76 -0.74 -11.04
C GLY A 334 7.00 0.16 -11.06
N HIS A 335 6.90 1.34 -11.68
CA HIS A 335 7.98 2.32 -11.73
C HIS A 335 7.76 3.41 -10.66
N CYS A 336 8.69 3.53 -9.74
CA CYS A 336 8.68 4.51 -8.65
C CYS A 336 9.72 5.59 -8.92
N LEU A 337 9.30 6.72 -9.49
CA LEU A 337 10.16 7.85 -9.86
C LEU A 337 10.03 8.98 -8.86
N ALA A 338 11.14 9.42 -8.28
CA ALA A 338 11.17 10.60 -7.42
C ALA A 338 12.02 11.71 -8.03
N PHE A 339 11.51 12.94 -8.02
CA PHE A 339 12.28 14.13 -8.33
C PHE A 339 12.80 14.76 -7.06
N TYR A 340 14.09 15.02 -7.01
CA TYR A 340 14.77 15.54 -5.82
C TYR A 340 15.49 16.86 -6.10
N ALA A 341 15.26 17.82 -5.22
CA ALA A 341 16.07 19.01 -5.05
C ALA A 341 16.15 19.36 -3.57
N TYR A 342 17.31 19.79 -3.08
CA TYR A 342 17.47 20.14 -1.66
C TYR A 342 16.54 21.27 -1.21
N LYS A 343 16.15 22.16 -2.12
CA LYS A 343 15.12 23.20 -1.86
C LYS A 343 13.76 22.66 -1.40
N ASP A 344 13.42 21.44 -1.75
CA ASP A 344 12.17 20.83 -1.27
C ASP A 344 12.30 20.38 0.18
N ILE A 345 13.51 19.98 0.60
CA ILE A 345 13.82 19.68 2.01
C ILE A 345 13.69 20.97 2.85
N GLU A 346 14.21 22.10 2.39
CA GLU A 346 14.07 23.40 3.08
C GLU A 346 12.59 23.82 3.24
N LYS A 347 11.73 23.50 2.26
CA LYS A 347 10.28 23.73 2.38
C LYS A 347 9.66 22.84 3.45
N LEU A 348 10.02 21.56 3.47
CA LEU A 348 9.54 20.61 4.46
C LEU A 348 9.98 20.99 5.87
N GLU A 349 11.22 21.46 6.04
CA GLU A 349 11.72 22.00 7.30
C GLU A 349 10.91 23.21 7.78
N LYS A 350 10.53 24.10 6.88
CA LYS A 350 9.66 25.27 7.23
C LYS A 350 8.28 24.84 7.74
N PHE A 351 7.71 23.74 7.26
CA PHE A 351 6.45 23.22 7.77
C PHE A 351 6.54 22.65 9.20
N MET A 352 7.75 22.37 9.68
CA MET A 352 7.97 21.94 11.05
C MET A 352 8.19 23.11 12.01
N SER A 353 8.48 24.32 11.51
CA SER A 353 8.63 25.51 12.34
C SER A 353 7.32 25.81 13.08
N GLY A 354 7.39 26.01 14.39
CA GLY A 354 6.22 26.23 15.26
C GLY A 354 5.67 24.96 15.94
N LYS A 355 6.18 23.78 15.61
CA LYS A 355 5.90 22.56 16.37
C LYS A 355 6.72 22.45 17.65
N PRO A 356 6.33 21.60 18.63
CA PRO A 356 7.16 21.28 19.78
C PRO A 356 8.58 20.85 19.37
N VAL A 357 9.58 21.19 20.15
CA VAL A 357 10.99 20.93 19.83
C VAL A 357 11.25 19.45 19.56
N ALA A 358 10.69 18.56 20.36
CA ALA A 358 10.83 17.11 20.15
C ALA A 358 10.28 16.64 18.79
N GLU A 359 9.12 17.16 18.35
CA GLU A 359 8.56 16.85 17.03
C GLU A 359 9.42 17.42 15.90
N GLN A 360 10.04 18.61 16.10
CA GLN A 360 10.97 19.17 15.12
C GLN A 360 12.22 18.29 14.98
N GLU A 361 12.79 17.81 16.09
CA GLU A 361 13.98 16.94 16.07
C GLU A 361 13.69 15.60 15.36
N ILE A 362 12.58 14.98 15.65
CA ILE A 362 12.14 13.75 14.97
C ILE A 362 11.93 14.03 13.47
N GLY A 363 11.20 15.09 13.13
CA GLY A 363 10.95 15.47 11.74
C GLY A 363 12.24 15.75 10.97
N HIS A 364 13.21 16.44 11.57
CA HIS A 364 14.52 16.66 10.96
C HIS A 364 15.29 15.35 10.77
N ALA A 365 15.23 14.42 11.74
CA ALA A 365 15.87 13.12 11.59
C ALA A 365 15.27 12.32 10.41
N LEU A 366 13.96 12.31 10.28
CA LEU A 366 13.26 11.65 9.16
C LEU A 366 13.63 12.28 7.80
N LEU A 367 13.70 13.62 7.73
CA LEU A 367 14.12 14.31 6.50
C LEU A 367 15.58 14.00 6.14
N GLN A 368 16.48 13.87 7.11
CA GLN A 368 17.87 13.49 6.83
C GLN A 368 17.97 12.07 6.24
N GLU A 369 17.09 11.14 6.61
CA GLU A 369 17.03 9.83 5.98
C GLU A 369 16.54 9.92 4.51
N VAL A 370 15.58 10.80 4.23
CA VAL A 370 15.13 11.04 2.85
C VAL A 370 16.21 11.66 1.99
N VAL A 371 16.98 12.62 2.53
CA VAL A 371 18.15 13.18 1.85
C VAL A 371 19.19 12.09 1.59
N ALA A 372 19.47 11.27 2.61
CA ALA A 372 20.42 10.17 2.49
C ALA A 372 19.98 9.16 1.40
N PHE A 373 18.70 8.84 1.32
CA PHE A 373 18.15 7.98 0.28
C PHE A 373 18.29 8.62 -1.11
N ALA A 374 17.92 9.90 -1.24
CA ALA A 374 17.90 10.57 -2.54
C ALA A 374 19.32 10.78 -3.10
N GLU A 375 20.27 11.20 -2.28
CA GLU A 375 21.64 11.50 -2.70
C GLU A 375 22.53 10.25 -2.81
N SER A 376 22.17 9.15 -2.14
CA SER A 376 22.97 7.92 -2.13
C SER A 376 23.09 7.29 -3.52
N SER A 377 24.27 6.80 -3.83
CA SER A 377 24.57 5.93 -4.98
C SER A 377 24.46 4.44 -4.67
N MET A 378 24.09 4.09 -3.46
CA MET A 378 23.81 2.70 -3.10
C MET A 378 22.49 2.25 -3.72
N SER A 379 22.29 0.92 -3.86
CA SER A 379 21.00 0.38 -4.27
C SER A 379 19.86 1.01 -3.47
N ARG A 380 18.88 1.60 -4.16
CA ARG A 380 17.68 2.18 -3.56
C ARG A 380 16.93 1.17 -2.72
N ARG A 381 16.81 -0.04 -3.25
CA ARG A 381 16.16 -1.17 -2.57
C ARG A 381 16.89 -1.55 -1.30
N LYS A 382 18.22 -1.74 -1.38
CA LYS A 382 19.04 -2.05 -0.21
C LYS A 382 18.92 -0.99 0.86
N PHE A 383 18.89 0.28 0.48
CA PHE A 383 18.70 1.40 1.40
C PHE A 383 17.34 1.32 2.14
N ILE A 384 16.24 1.12 1.40
CA ILE A 384 14.90 1.01 1.97
C ILE A 384 14.80 -0.18 2.92
N LEU A 385 15.29 -1.35 2.50
CA LEU A 385 15.23 -2.57 3.32
C LEU A 385 16.07 -2.43 4.59
N HIS A 386 17.27 -1.86 4.49
CA HIS A 386 18.10 -1.56 5.64
C HIS A 386 17.43 -0.57 6.61
N TYR A 387 16.75 0.45 6.10
CA TYR A 387 15.99 1.41 6.92
C TYR A 387 14.93 0.71 7.78
N PHE A 388 14.27 -0.32 7.25
CA PHE A 388 13.31 -1.15 8.00
C PHE A 388 13.96 -2.29 8.80
N GLY A 389 15.29 -2.34 8.87
CA GLY A 389 16.04 -3.35 9.62
C GLY A 389 16.07 -4.72 8.94
N GLU A 390 16.05 -4.76 7.60
CA GLU A 390 16.18 -5.97 6.80
C GLU A 390 17.49 -5.95 6.01
N GLU A 391 18.25 -7.04 6.07
CA GLU A 391 19.44 -7.22 5.25
C GLU A 391 19.05 -7.63 3.82
N PHE A 392 19.74 -7.10 2.84
CA PHE A 392 19.49 -7.40 1.43
C PHE A 392 20.79 -7.44 0.64
N ASP A 393 20.93 -8.50 -0.15
CA ASP A 393 22.01 -8.65 -1.12
C ASP A 393 21.48 -8.37 -2.54
N ASN A 394 22.09 -7.42 -3.24
CA ASN A 394 21.66 -7.05 -4.59
C ASN A 394 21.99 -8.10 -5.66
N GLU A 395 22.98 -8.96 -5.41
CA GLU A 395 23.42 -9.96 -6.41
C GLU A 395 22.50 -11.18 -6.42
N THR A 396 22.02 -11.57 -5.25
CA THR A 396 21.24 -12.81 -5.08
C THR A 396 19.77 -12.57 -4.70
N GLY A 397 19.43 -11.35 -4.29
CA GLY A 397 18.09 -10.98 -3.82
C GLY A 397 17.12 -10.68 -4.96
N ASP A 398 15.87 -11.09 -4.79
CA ASP A 398 14.81 -10.84 -5.76
C ASP A 398 14.64 -9.34 -6.05
N GLY A 399 14.73 -8.96 -7.33
CA GLY A 399 14.66 -7.58 -7.79
C GLY A 399 15.91 -6.75 -7.48
N GLY A 400 17.06 -7.38 -7.27
CA GLY A 400 18.31 -6.71 -6.95
C GLY A 400 18.78 -5.69 -7.98
N ASP A 401 18.41 -5.88 -9.25
CA ASP A 401 18.69 -4.97 -10.38
C ASP A 401 17.58 -3.93 -10.62
N MET A 402 16.54 -3.91 -9.81
CA MET A 402 15.36 -3.06 -10.02
C MET A 402 15.51 -1.69 -9.32
N ASP A 403 16.64 -1.01 -9.57
CA ASP A 403 16.81 0.41 -9.23
C ASP A 403 17.87 1.11 -10.12
N ASP A 404 17.82 2.44 -10.15
CA ASP A 404 18.69 3.28 -10.99
C ASP A 404 20.16 3.14 -10.64
N ASN A 405 20.52 3.06 -9.36
CA ASN A 405 21.89 3.00 -8.91
C ASN A 405 22.59 1.68 -9.22
N VAL A 406 21.82 0.57 -9.28
CA VAL A 406 22.37 -0.73 -9.69
C VAL A 406 22.49 -0.83 -11.20
N ARG A 407 21.49 -0.33 -11.94
CA ARG A 407 21.54 -0.32 -13.41
C ARG A 407 22.57 0.64 -13.97
N PHE A 408 22.81 1.75 -13.29
CA PHE A 408 23.75 2.80 -13.70
C PHE A 408 24.70 3.15 -12.56
N PRO A 409 25.61 2.23 -12.18
CA PRO A 409 26.45 2.40 -11.01
C PRO A 409 27.41 3.58 -11.16
N LYS A 410 27.58 4.33 -10.09
CA LYS A 410 28.57 5.39 -10.00
C LYS A 410 29.97 4.82 -9.84
N LYS A 411 30.98 5.66 -10.14
CA LYS A 411 32.38 5.30 -9.90
C LYS A 411 32.61 4.96 -8.43
N GLN A 412 33.46 4.00 -8.20
CA GLN A 412 33.88 3.59 -6.87
C GLN A 412 35.38 3.90 -6.69
N HIS A 413 35.74 4.18 -5.48
CA HIS A 413 37.13 4.38 -5.08
C HIS A 413 37.37 3.74 -3.70
N GLU A 414 38.64 3.41 -3.46
CA GLU A 414 39.04 2.85 -2.15
C GLU A 414 38.95 3.90 -1.06
N ALA A 415 38.30 3.60 0.04
CA ALA A 415 38.05 4.47 1.17
C ALA A 415 38.43 3.83 2.53
N GLN A 416 39.20 2.75 2.54
CA GLN A 416 39.59 2.03 3.76
C GLN A 416 40.16 2.99 4.84
N ASP A 417 41.10 3.85 4.46
CA ASP A 417 41.75 4.75 5.41
C ASP A 417 40.74 5.77 5.98
N ASP A 418 39.82 6.26 5.17
CA ASP A 418 38.79 7.21 5.61
C ASP A 418 37.78 6.54 6.54
N VAL A 419 37.44 5.29 6.29
CA VAL A 419 36.62 4.50 7.23
C VAL A 419 37.29 4.34 8.57
N VAL A 420 38.62 4.08 8.58
CA VAL A 420 39.40 4.01 9.83
C VAL A 420 39.37 5.35 10.55
N VAL A 421 39.57 6.47 9.83
CA VAL A 421 39.48 7.82 10.41
C VAL A 421 38.09 8.06 11.01
N LEU A 422 37.02 7.72 10.28
CA LEU A 422 35.67 7.91 10.76
C LEU A 422 35.38 7.10 12.02
N LEU A 423 35.66 5.77 12.01
CA LEU A 423 35.38 4.88 13.14
C LEU A 423 36.22 5.30 14.39
N ASN A 424 37.48 5.62 14.20
CA ASN A 424 38.32 6.13 15.31
C ASN A 424 37.79 7.44 15.89
N THR A 425 37.28 8.35 15.06
CA THR A 425 36.68 9.60 15.54
C THR A 425 35.44 9.35 16.37
N VAL A 426 34.56 8.37 15.96
CA VAL A 426 33.39 7.96 16.76
C VAL A 426 33.86 7.41 18.12
N GLU A 427 34.82 6.50 18.14
CA GLU A 427 35.34 5.87 19.37
C GLU A 427 35.96 6.94 20.31
N GLN A 428 36.84 7.80 19.80
CA GLN A 428 37.53 8.80 20.60
C GLN A 428 36.62 9.94 21.10
N THR A 429 35.50 10.15 20.46
CA THR A 429 34.45 11.08 20.92
C THR A 429 33.47 10.45 21.89
N ASN A 430 33.66 9.17 22.26
CA ASN A 430 32.78 8.42 23.17
C ASN A 430 31.32 8.47 22.75
N ASP A 431 31.04 8.23 21.49
CA ASP A 431 29.68 8.15 20.95
C ASP A 431 28.80 9.40 21.27
N LYS A 432 29.34 10.63 21.13
CA LYS A 432 28.63 11.85 21.54
C LYS A 432 27.96 12.61 20.39
N TYR A 433 28.30 12.29 19.14
CA TYR A 433 27.92 13.13 18.01
C TYR A 433 26.98 12.44 17.03
N LYS A 434 26.05 13.21 16.51
CA LYS A 434 25.24 12.88 15.31
C LYS A 434 26.13 13.04 14.07
N SER A 435 25.69 12.47 12.94
CA SER A 435 26.45 12.53 11.67
C SER A 435 26.94 13.95 11.32
N LYS A 436 26.07 14.96 11.42
CA LYS A 436 26.40 16.34 11.08
C LYS A 436 27.52 16.91 11.94
N ASP A 437 27.46 16.70 13.26
CA ASP A 437 28.41 17.22 14.20
C ASP A 437 29.72 16.45 14.13
N LEU A 438 29.67 15.12 13.91
CA LEU A 438 30.83 14.29 13.68
C LEU A 438 31.61 14.75 12.43
N VAL A 439 30.91 15.08 11.34
CA VAL A 439 31.52 15.64 10.14
C VAL A 439 32.17 17.00 10.42
N HIS A 440 31.61 17.85 11.29
CA HIS A 440 32.25 19.10 11.73
C HIS A 440 33.55 18.81 12.48
N VAL A 441 33.57 17.82 13.38
CA VAL A 441 34.80 17.38 14.07
C VAL A 441 35.86 16.93 13.06
N ILE A 442 35.48 16.04 12.13
CA ILE A 442 36.43 15.51 11.13
C ILE A 442 36.95 16.59 10.20
N THR A 443 36.11 17.54 9.80
CA THR A 443 36.49 18.64 8.88
C THR A 443 37.09 19.87 9.60
N GLY A 444 37.22 19.86 10.92
CA GLY A 444 37.80 20.96 11.70
C GLY A 444 36.86 22.18 11.79
N LYS A 445 35.56 22.01 11.73
CA LYS A 445 34.55 23.07 11.92
C LYS A 445 33.98 23.02 13.32
N SER A 446 34.12 24.12 14.07
CA SER A 446 33.63 24.19 15.44
C SER A 446 32.15 24.65 15.49
N ASN A 447 31.42 24.20 16.50
CA ASN A 447 30.10 24.70 16.88
C ASN A 447 29.96 24.68 18.43
N ALA A 448 28.86 25.20 18.95
CA ALA A 448 28.66 25.30 20.40
C ALA A 448 28.77 23.95 21.13
N LEU A 449 28.28 22.87 20.53
CA LEU A 449 28.35 21.53 21.08
C LEU A 449 29.78 20.99 21.11
N ILE A 450 30.54 21.18 20.06
CA ILE A 450 31.97 20.77 19.96
C ILE A 450 32.82 21.51 20.97
N VAL A 451 32.63 22.83 21.12
CA VAL A 451 33.31 23.66 22.11
C VAL A 451 32.94 23.23 23.53
N SER A 452 31.67 22.99 23.81
CA SER A 452 31.21 22.54 25.15
C SER A 452 31.84 21.22 25.59
N HIS A 453 32.10 20.32 24.65
CA HIS A 453 32.78 19.06 24.90
C HIS A 453 34.31 19.15 24.80
N ARG A 454 34.85 20.32 24.47
CA ARG A 454 36.29 20.55 24.23
C ARG A 454 36.90 19.64 23.16
N THR A 455 36.08 19.19 22.20
CA THR A 455 36.53 18.30 21.14
C THR A 455 37.41 19.02 20.13
N ASP A 456 37.25 20.34 19.98
CA ASP A 456 38.06 21.22 19.16
C ASP A 456 39.53 21.34 19.65
N ALA A 457 39.81 20.98 20.90
CA ALA A 457 41.16 20.93 21.46
C ALA A 457 41.83 19.55 21.29
N LEU A 458 41.19 18.56 20.74
CA LEU A 458 41.73 17.20 20.61
C LEU A 458 42.59 17.05 19.34
N PRO A 459 43.65 16.21 19.36
CA PRO A 459 44.58 16.09 18.24
C PRO A 459 43.98 15.65 16.91
N PHE A 460 42.86 14.96 16.93
CA PHE A 460 42.15 14.46 15.75
C PHE A 460 41.14 15.47 15.18
N PHE A 461 40.92 16.61 15.81
CA PHE A 461 40.03 17.65 15.29
C PHE A 461 40.54 18.17 13.94
N GLY A 462 39.74 18.04 12.90
CA GLY A 462 40.12 18.44 11.54
C GLY A 462 41.02 17.44 10.81
N ILE A 463 41.09 16.19 11.25
CA ILE A 463 41.92 15.13 10.65
C ILE A 463 41.56 14.84 9.18
N GLY A 464 40.30 15.04 8.80
CA GLY A 464 39.78 14.83 7.45
C GLY A 464 39.40 16.12 6.71
N LYS A 465 40.04 17.25 7.02
CA LYS A 465 39.77 18.57 6.41
C LYS A 465 40.12 18.68 4.92
N ASP A 466 40.83 17.71 4.37
CA ASP A 466 41.20 17.58 2.95
C ASP A 466 39.99 17.19 2.07
N LYS A 467 38.96 16.66 2.67
CA LYS A 467 37.71 16.28 2.02
C LYS A 467 36.52 17.09 2.54
N ASP A 468 35.53 17.30 1.68
CA ASP A 468 34.39 18.13 2.01
C ASP A 468 33.33 17.43 2.87
N LYS A 469 32.33 18.20 3.28
CA LYS A 469 31.20 17.68 4.09
C LYS A 469 30.42 16.62 3.34
N ARG A 470 30.21 16.73 2.01
CA ARG A 470 29.42 15.79 1.21
C ARG A 470 30.09 14.41 1.22
N TYR A 471 31.40 14.38 1.00
CA TYR A 471 32.19 13.15 1.05
C TYR A 471 32.03 12.41 2.38
N TRP A 472 32.23 13.09 3.51
CA TRP A 472 32.11 12.45 4.83
C TRP A 472 30.69 12.02 5.16
N MET A 473 29.67 12.77 4.73
CA MET A 473 28.27 12.35 4.88
C MET A 473 27.96 11.11 4.03
N ALA A 474 28.49 11.00 2.81
CA ALA A 474 28.36 9.84 1.96
C ALA A 474 29.04 8.61 2.57
N LEU A 475 30.26 8.78 3.09
CA LEU A 475 30.99 7.71 3.77
C LEU A 475 30.21 7.19 5.00
N ILE A 476 29.72 8.10 5.85
CA ILE A 476 28.92 7.72 7.02
C ILE A 476 27.72 6.88 6.61
N ARG A 477 27.01 7.26 5.56
CA ARG A 477 25.84 6.49 5.06
C ARG A 477 26.23 5.07 4.65
N GLN A 478 27.30 4.92 3.86
CA GLN A 478 27.74 3.61 3.38
C GLN A 478 28.29 2.76 4.52
N VAL A 479 28.97 3.33 5.47
CA VAL A 479 29.48 2.64 6.68
C VAL A 479 28.34 2.20 7.61
N LEU A 480 27.27 2.99 7.74
CA LEU A 480 26.05 2.60 8.46
C LEU A 480 25.39 1.39 7.81
N VAL A 481 25.20 1.42 6.49
CA VAL A 481 24.59 0.29 5.74
C VAL A 481 25.51 -0.94 5.74
N ALA A 482 26.83 -0.75 5.75
CA ALA A 482 27.77 -1.85 5.94
C ALA A 482 27.73 -2.45 7.36
N GLY A 483 27.00 -1.81 8.28
CA GLY A 483 26.82 -2.28 9.64
C GLY A 483 28.04 -2.06 10.55
N LEU A 484 28.98 -1.19 10.16
CA LEU A 484 30.15 -0.83 10.99
C LEU A 484 29.81 0.22 12.05
N LEU A 485 28.83 1.08 11.73
CA LEU A 485 28.20 2.03 12.65
C LEU A 485 26.72 1.73 12.79
N LYS A 486 26.11 2.21 13.87
CA LYS A 486 24.66 2.27 14.06
C LYS A 486 24.24 3.63 14.59
N LYS A 487 23.04 4.08 14.27
CA LYS A 487 22.42 5.25 14.90
C LYS A 487 21.73 4.81 16.19
N ASP A 488 22.08 5.45 17.29
CA ASP A 488 21.36 5.28 18.54
C ASP A 488 20.17 6.24 18.56
N ILE A 489 18.99 5.69 18.42
CA ILE A 489 17.74 6.44 18.26
C ILE A 489 17.29 7.03 19.61
N GLU A 490 17.62 6.38 20.74
CA GLU A 490 17.29 6.91 22.07
C GLU A 490 18.02 8.22 22.37
N THR A 491 19.18 8.43 21.75
CA THR A 491 19.97 9.66 21.80
C THR A 491 19.80 10.51 20.53
N TYR A 492 18.63 10.44 19.87
CA TYR A 492 18.28 11.23 18.68
C TYR A 492 19.25 11.08 17.51
N GLY A 493 19.79 9.88 17.28
CA GLY A 493 20.62 9.58 16.13
C GLY A 493 22.14 9.81 16.31
N VAL A 494 22.62 9.74 17.52
CA VAL A 494 24.05 9.69 17.80
C VAL A 494 24.65 8.43 17.18
N LEU A 495 25.84 8.55 16.60
CA LEU A 495 26.55 7.43 15.98
C LEU A 495 27.30 6.60 17.01
N ARG A 496 27.16 5.28 16.91
CA ARG A 496 27.87 4.31 17.77
C ARG A 496 28.56 3.25 16.93
N LEU A 497 29.73 2.82 17.41
CA LEU A 497 30.39 1.63 16.86
C LEU A 497 29.58 0.37 17.12
N THR A 498 29.47 -0.46 16.10
CA THR A 498 29.02 -1.86 16.27
C THR A 498 30.20 -2.76 16.62
N ASP A 499 29.92 -4.01 17.01
CA ASP A 499 31.00 -4.98 17.22
C ASP A 499 31.78 -5.25 15.93
N LYS A 500 31.09 -5.30 14.78
CA LYS A 500 31.68 -5.38 13.44
C LYS A 500 32.59 -4.17 13.14
N GLY A 501 32.20 -2.95 13.56
CA GLY A 501 33.03 -1.76 13.43
C GLY A 501 34.28 -1.81 14.30
N LYS A 502 34.18 -2.34 15.52
CA LYS A 502 35.33 -2.57 16.40
C LYS A 502 36.30 -3.63 15.84
N GLU A 503 35.75 -4.68 15.22
CA GLU A 503 36.56 -5.71 14.53
C GLU A 503 37.25 -5.11 13.30
N TYR A 504 36.56 -4.28 12.53
CA TYR A 504 37.13 -3.58 11.38
C TYR A 504 38.32 -2.70 11.79
N LEU A 505 38.25 -1.98 12.91
CA LEU A 505 39.36 -1.19 13.44
C LEU A 505 40.57 -2.02 13.81
N LYS A 506 40.38 -3.29 14.25
CA LYS A 506 41.50 -4.20 14.58
C LYS A 506 42.18 -4.76 13.34
N SER A 507 41.43 -4.98 12.28
CA SER A 507 41.92 -5.55 11.02
C SER A 507 41.19 -4.91 9.83
N PRO A 508 41.55 -3.69 9.44
CA PRO A 508 40.89 -3.01 8.31
C PRO A 508 41.05 -3.78 7.01
N PHE A 509 39.98 -3.82 6.24
CA PHE A 509 39.96 -4.41 4.89
C PHE A 509 39.44 -3.39 3.88
N SER A 510 39.65 -3.65 2.60
CA SER A 510 39.20 -2.79 1.51
C SER A 510 37.74 -2.40 1.64
N PHE A 511 37.43 -1.12 1.53
CA PHE A 511 36.10 -0.55 1.55
C PHE A 511 35.89 0.33 0.32
N MET A 512 35.21 -0.25 -0.70
CA MET A 512 34.90 0.46 -1.92
C MET A 512 33.72 1.41 -1.71
N MET A 513 33.98 2.70 -1.74
CA MET A 513 32.96 3.75 -1.62
C MET A 513 32.51 4.20 -3.00
N SER A 514 31.19 4.24 -3.20
CA SER A 514 30.59 4.82 -4.40
C SER A 514 30.44 6.33 -4.26
N GLU A 515 30.70 7.08 -5.34
CA GLU A 515 30.44 8.52 -5.40
C GLU A 515 28.93 8.79 -5.33
N ASP A 516 28.53 9.73 -4.47
CA ASP A 516 27.13 10.16 -4.39
C ASP A 516 26.69 10.99 -5.60
N HIS A 517 25.38 11.08 -5.78
CA HIS A 517 24.80 11.95 -6.78
C HIS A 517 24.96 13.42 -6.39
N VAL A 518 25.36 14.23 -7.36
CA VAL A 518 25.39 15.70 -7.24
C VAL A 518 24.21 16.27 -8.03
N PHE A 519 23.19 16.72 -7.32
CA PHE A 519 22.01 17.35 -7.90
C PHE A 519 22.17 18.88 -7.89
N ASP A 520 23.14 19.41 -8.63
CA ASP A 520 23.31 20.86 -8.79
C ASP A 520 22.38 21.40 -9.90
N GLU A 521 21.95 22.68 -9.78
CA GLU A 521 20.93 23.31 -10.66
C GLU A 521 21.37 23.51 -12.13
N THR A 522 22.53 23.07 -12.54
CA THR A 522 23.19 23.51 -13.78
C THR A 522 23.73 22.41 -14.69
N THR A 523 23.19 21.24 -14.74
CA THR A 523 23.55 20.28 -15.79
C THR A 523 22.36 19.83 -16.60
N ASP A 524 22.29 20.43 -17.76
CA ASP A 524 21.53 19.97 -18.91
C ASP A 524 22.32 18.82 -19.55
N GLU A 525 22.34 17.63 -18.94
CA GLU A 525 22.99 16.48 -19.60
C GLU A 525 22.25 15.16 -19.35
N SER A 526 22.00 14.54 -20.48
CA SER A 526 21.70 13.13 -20.74
C SER A 526 20.43 12.55 -20.07
N ILE A 527 19.36 12.59 -20.84
CA ILE A 527 18.23 11.67 -20.70
C ILE A 527 18.76 10.25 -20.93
N ILE A 528 18.89 9.49 -19.84
CA ILE A 528 19.15 8.06 -19.94
C ILE A 528 17.80 7.41 -20.25
N THR A 529 17.62 7.01 -21.48
CA THR A 529 16.54 6.10 -21.86
C THR A 529 16.83 4.74 -21.27
N ALA A 530 15.93 4.23 -20.43
CA ALA A 530 16.01 2.87 -19.95
C ALA A 530 16.08 1.91 -21.12
N SER A 531 17.14 1.11 -21.20
CA SER A 531 17.20 -0.01 -22.12
C SER A 531 16.22 -1.08 -21.67
N LYS A 532 15.40 -1.55 -22.59
CA LYS A 532 14.50 -2.69 -22.37
C LYS A 532 15.29 -3.89 -21.87
N SER A 533 14.90 -4.45 -20.73
CA SER A 533 15.40 -5.75 -20.29
C SER A 533 14.85 -6.85 -21.21
N GLU A 534 15.72 -7.67 -21.76
CA GLU A 534 15.36 -8.90 -22.48
C GLU A 534 14.95 -10.01 -21.48
N GLY A 535 13.73 -9.91 -20.95
CA GLY A 535 12.97 -11.08 -20.50
C GLY A 535 12.06 -11.53 -21.65
N ALA A 536 11.45 -12.71 -21.59
CA ALA A 536 10.50 -13.16 -22.60
C ALA A 536 9.43 -12.08 -22.80
N VAL A 537 9.56 -11.34 -23.89
CA VAL A 537 8.77 -10.12 -24.13
C VAL A 537 7.39 -10.57 -24.55
N ALA A 538 6.41 -10.33 -23.69
CA ALA A 538 5.01 -10.41 -24.07
C ALA A 538 4.82 -9.53 -25.32
N ASP A 539 4.03 -10.00 -26.28
CA ASP A 539 3.75 -9.24 -27.49
C ASP A 539 3.08 -7.90 -27.12
N GLU A 540 3.90 -6.84 -27.06
CA GLU A 540 3.43 -5.49 -26.67
C GLU A 540 2.28 -5.00 -27.55
N ARG A 541 2.27 -5.41 -28.83
CA ARG A 541 1.22 -5.05 -29.76
C ARG A 541 -0.08 -5.75 -29.38
N LEU A 542 -0.03 -7.06 -29.15
CA LEU A 542 -1.19 -7.83 -28.68
C LEU A 542 -1.66 -7.34 -27.32
N MET A 543 -0.73 -7.08 -26.39
CA MET A 543 -1.05 -6.55 -25.06
C MET A 543 -1.86 -5.25 -25.13
N ASN A 544 -1.44 -4.29 -25.95
CA ASN A 544 -2.16 -3.03 -26.13
C ASN A 544 -3.54 -3.24 -26.75
N MET A 545 -3.64 -4.12 -27.74
CA MET A 545 -4.91 -4.45 -28.38
C MET A 545 -5.87 -5.16 -27.42
N LEU A 546 -5.37 -6.03 -26.52
CA LEU A 546 -6.15 -6.69 -25.47
C LEU A 546 -6.62 -5.69 -24.41
N LYS A 547 -5.82 -4.69 -24.05
CA LYS A 547 -6.24 -3.59 -23.17
C LYS A 547 -7.37 -2.77 -23.77
N ASP A 548 -7.29 -2.46 -25.05
CA ASP A 548 -8.35 -1.74 -25.78
C ASP A 548 -9.63 -2.58 -25.88
N LEU A 549 -9.49 -3.88 -26.11
CA LEU A 549 -10.64 -4.81 -26.12
C LEU A 549 -11.28 -4.88 -24.73
N ARG A 550 -10.46 -5.03 -23.69
CA ARG A 550 -10.91 -5.01 -22.30
C ARG A 550 -11.69 -3.74 -21.98
N LYS A 551 -11.13 -2.57 -22.32
CA LYS A 551 -11.74 -1.27 -22.07
C LYS A 551 -13.08 -1.11 -22.81
N ARG A 552 -13.16 -1.57 -24.06
CA ARG A 552 -14.43 -1.58 -24.82
C ARG A 552 -15.46 -2.51 -24.18
N ASN A 553 -15.08 -3.71 -23.77
CA ASN A 553 -15.97 -4.66 -23.13
C ASN A 553 -16.37 -4.18 -21.72
N ALA A 554 -15.45 -3.62 -20.97
CA ALA A 554 -15.71 -2.98 -19.69
C ALA A 554 -16.77 -1.90 -19.82
N LYS A 555 -16.59 -0.97 -20.77
CA LYS A 555 -17.53 0.13 -21.02
C LYS A 555 -18.92 -0.38 -21.48
N LYS A 556 -18.96 -1.43 -22.28
CA LYS A 556 -20.22 -2.06 -22.76
C LYS A 556 -20.96 -2.77 -21.61
N LEU A 557 -20.23 -3.27 -20.63
CA LEU A 557 -20.75 -4.04 -19.51
C LEU A 557 -20.91 -3.21 -18.24
N GLY A 558 -20.45 -1.95 -18.24
CA GLY A 558 -20.51 -1.05 -17.14
C GLY A 558 -19.58 -1.39 -15.98
N VAL A 559 -18.30 -1.76 -16.23
CA VAL A 559 -17.37 -2.24 -15.20
C VAL A 559 -15.99 -1.69 -15.31
N PRO A 560 -15.27 -1.58 -14.20
CA PRO A 560 -13.83 -1.34 -14.25
C PRO A 560 -13.13 -2.39 -15.12
N PRO A 561 -12.27 -1.98 -16.05
CA PRO A 561 -11.57 -2.90 -16.94
C PRO A 561 -10.82 -4.02 -16.21
N PHE A 562 -10.20 -3.72 -15.06
CA PHE A 562 -9.46 -4.71 -14.26
C PHE A 562 -10.35 -5.82 -13.67
N VAL A 563 -11.65 -5.62 -13.65
CA VAL A 563 -12.62 -6.63 -13.21
C VAL A 563 -12.82 -7.70 -14.27
N ILE A 564 -12.78 -7.32 -15.54
CA ILE A 564 -12.78 -8.27 -16.65
C ILE A 564 -11.51 -9.11 -16.55
N PHE A 565 -10.35 -8.51 -16.78
CA PHE A 565 -9.05 -9.13 -16.61
C PHE A 565 -8.04 -8.13 -16.08
N GLN A 566 -7.22 -8.54 -15.13
CA GLN A 566 -6.10 -7.74 -14.64
C GLN A 566 -4.94 -7.74 -15.64
N ASP A 567 -4.03 -6.78 -15.55
CA ASP A 567 -2.89 -6.68 -16.46
C ASP A 567 -2.05 -7.96 -16.51
N PRO A 568 -1.70 -8.62 -15.38
CA PRO A 568 -0.99 -9.91 -15.43
C PRO A 568 -1.74 -11.02 -16.19
N SER A 569 -3.09 -10.96 -16.22
CA SER A 569 -3.87 -11.89 -17.03
C SER A 569 -3.74 -11.59 -18.51
N LEU A 570 -3.73 -10.31 -18.89
CA LEU A 570 -3.53 -9.91 -20.28
C LEU A 570 -2.09 -10.20 -20.75
N GLU A 571 -1.09 -10.00 -19.89
CA GLU A 571 0.31 -10.36 -20.14
C GLU A 571 0.45 -11.86 -20.39
N ASP A 572 -0.15 -12.67 -19.54
CA ASP A 572 -0.14 -14.13 -19.69
C ASP A 572 -0.91 -14.60 -20.96
N MET A 573 -2.00 -13.89 -21.33
CA MET A 573 -2.66 -14.08 -22.64
C MET A 573 -1.74 -13.74 -23.82
N ALA A 574 -0.98 -12.65 -23.73
CA ALA A 574 -0.04 -12.23 -24.77
C ALA A 574 1.21 -13.11 -24.86
N LEU A 575 1.47 -13.94 -23.85
CA LEU A 575 2.52 -14.95 -23.83
C LEU A 575 2.04 -16.32 -24.34
N LYS A 576 0.82 -16.71 -23.96
CA LYS A 576 0.26 -18.06 -24.20
C LYS A 576 -0.61 -18.15 -25.45
N TYR A 577 -1.14 -17.03 -25.91
CA TYR A 577 -2.08 -16.93 -27.05
C TYR A 577 -3.27 -17.89 -26.95
N PRO A 578 -4.10 -17.84 -25.89
CA PRO A 578 -5.24 -18.75 -25.74
C PRO A 578 -6.30 -18.48 -26.81
N ILE A 579 -6.64 -19.47 -27.62
CA ILE A 579 -7.65 -19.38 -28.69
C ILE A 579 -8.93 -20.14 -28.37
N THR A 580 -8.98 -20.79 -27.21
CA THR A 580 -10.17 -21.46 -26.69
C THR A 580 -10.49 -20.99 -25.27
N LEU A 581 -11.76 -21.11 -24.84
CA LEU A 581 -12.15 -20.76 -23.47
C LEU A 581 -11.49 -21.67 -22.42
N GLU A 582 -11.15 -22.90 -22.79
CA GLU A 582 -10.43 -23.84 -21.94
C GLU A 582 -8.99 -23.39 -21.72
N GLU A 583 -8.29 -23.02 -22.80
CA GLU A 583 -6.94 -22.43 -22.72
C GLU A 583 -6.95 -21.13 -21.92
N LEU A 584 -7.96 -20.27 -22.14
CA LEU A 584 -8.11 -19.02 -21.41
C LEU A 584 -8.34 -19.24 -19.91
N SER A 585 -9.01 -20.31 -19.51
CA SER A 585 -9.19 -20.62 -18.09
C SER A 585 -7.89 -21.03 -17.37
N ASN A 586 -6.85 -21.38 -18.11
CA ASN A 586 -5.51 -21.69 -17.61
C ASN A 586 -4.58 -20.49 -17.57
N VAL A 587 -5.05 -19.31 -17.98
CA VAL A 587 -4.34 -18.05 -17.86
C VAL A 587 -4.35 -17.57 -16.42
N HIS A 588 -3.24 -16.98 -15.99
CA HIS A 588 -3.11 -16.45 -14.62
C HIS A 588 -4.26 -15.49 -14.27
N GLY A 589 -4.94 -15.73 -13.15
CA GLY A 589 -6.05 -14.89 -12.67
C GLY A 589 -7.35 -15.01 -13.49
N VAL A 590 -7.44 -15.97 -14.41
CA VAL A 590 -8.65 -16.27 -15.18
C VAL A 590 -9.17 -17.64 -14.76
N GLY A 591 -10.32 -17.67 -14.08
CA GLY A 591 -11.01 -18.92 -13.75
C GLY A 591 -12.10 -19.23 -14.79
N ASP A 592 -12.63 -20.46 -14.76
CA ASP A 592 -13.66 -20.95 -15.69
C ASP A 592 -14.86 -19.99 -15.87
N GLY A 593 -15.29 -19.35 -14.77
CA GLY A 593 -16.37 -18.38 -14.79
C GLY A 593 -16.02 -17.16 -15.63
N LYS A 594 -14.88 -16.53 -15.37
CA LYS A 594 -14.39 -15.38 -16.13
C LYS A 594 -14.15 -15.73 -17.60
N ALA A 595 -13.56 -16.89 -17.89
CA ALA A 595 -13.33 -17.35 -19.25
C ALA A 595 -14.65 -17.51 -20.02
N LYS A 596 -15.64 -18.14 -19.42
CA LYS A 596 -16.96 -18.35 -20.05
C LYS A 596 -17.71 -17.05 -20.31
N LYS A 597 -17.56 -16.06 -19.43
CA LYS A 597 -18.32 -14.83 -19.52
C LYS A 597 -17.67 -13.72 -20.32
N TYR A 598 -16.41 -13.44 -20.11
CA TYR A 598 -15.71 -12.35 -20.80
C TYR A 598 -14.78 -12.86 -21.90
N GLY A 599 -14.43 -14.15 -21.84
CA GLY A 599 -13.38 -14.71 -22.67
C GLY A 599 -13.72 -14.81 -24.15
N LYS A 600 -15.01 -14.90 -24.50
CA LYS A 600 -15.42 -15.18 -25.89
C LYS A 600 -14.84 -14.19 -26.90
N ASP A 601 -14.92 -12.89 -26.61
CA ASP A 601 -14.38 -11.87 -27.49
C ASP A 601 -12.85 -11.87 -27.48
N PHE A 602 -12.21 -12.23 -26.36
CA PHE A 602 -10.77 -12.28 -26.23
C PHE A 602 -10.16 -13.46 -26.98
N VAL A 603 -10.71 -14.66 -26.81
CA VAL A 603 -10.22 -15.84 -27.52
C VAL A 603 -10.44 -15.73 -29.04
N ALA A 604 -11.56 -15.18 -29.49
CA ALA A 604 -11.79 -14.89 -30.90
C ALA A 604 -10.76 -13.89 -31.43
N PHE A 605 -10.54 -12.80 -30.71
CA PHE A 605 -9.57 -11.78 -31.08
C PHE A 605 -8.13 -12.31 -31.13
N ILE A 606 -7.76 -13.14 -30.12
CA ILE A 606 -6.41 -13.77 -30.11
C ILE A 606 -6.29 -14.81 -31.22
N ALA A 607 -7.34 -15.56 -31.52
CA ALA A 607 -7.33 -16.51 -32.63
C ALA A 607 -7.08 -15.82 -33.99
N ASP A 608 -7.81 -14.73 -34.25
CA ASP A 608 -7.62 -13.91 -35.45
C ASP A 608 -6.19 -13.35 -35.50
N TYR A 609 -5.66 -12.85 -34.37
CA TYR A 609 -4.31 -12.33 -34.28
C TYR A 609 -3.23 -13.38 -34.53
N VAL A 610 -3.41 -14.59 -34.00
CA VAL A 610 -2.49 -15.74 -34.21
C VAL A 610 -2.48 -16.14 -35.67
N GLU A 611 -3.65 -16.22 -36.31
CA GLU A 611 -3.78 -16.55 -37.71
C GLU A 611 -3.16 -15.46 -38.63
N GLU A 612 -3.46 -14.18 -38.38
CA GLU A 612 -2.95 -13.05 -39.15
C GLU A 612 -1.42 -12.88 -39.08
N ASN A 613 -0.78 -13.34 -38.00
CA ASN A 613 0.66 -13.16 -37.77
C ASN A 613 1.45 -14.49 -37.82
N ASP A 614 0.86 -15.59 -38.27
CA ASP A 614 1.49 -16.93 -38.38
C ASP A 614 2.21 -17.37 -37.06
N ILE A 615 1.58 -17.16 -35.91
CA ILE A 615 2.19 -17.41 -34.58
C ILE A 615 2.08 -18.89 -34.22
N ILE A 616 3.21 -19.56 -33.95
CA ILE A 616 3.25 -20.90 -33.35
C ILE A 616 3.12 -20.77 -31.83
N ARG A 617 2.05 -21.29 -31.27
CA ARG A 617 1.73 -21.12 -29.85
C ARG A 617 2.44 -22.17 -28.97
N PRO A 618 2.76 -21.85 -27.70
CA PRO A 618 3.37 -22.80 -26.76
C PRO A 618 2.52 -24.07 -26.57
N ASP A 619 1.19 -23.94 -26.56
CA ASP A 619 0.26 -25.06 -26.33
C ASP A 619 0.09 -26.01 -27.53
N ASP A 620 0.50 -25.60 -28.72
CA ASP A 620 0.53 -26.49 -29.89
C ASP A 620 1.64 -27.55 -29.78
N LEU A 621 2.55 -27.42 -28.83
CA LEU A 621 3.73 -28.27 -28.61
C LEU A 621 3.61 -29.27 -27.45
N VAL A 622 2.52 -29.28 -26.66
CA VAL A 622 2.39 -30.10 -25.44
C VAL A 622 1.04 -30.84 -25.34
N VAL A 623 1.08 -32.07 -24.83
CA VAL A 623 -0.09 -32.95 -24.59
C VAL A 623 -0.72 -32.65 -23.22
N LYS A 624 -2.03 -32.55 -23.16
CA LYS A 624 -2.89 -32.04 -22.08
C LYS A 624 -2.89 -32.79 -20.75
N SER A 625 -3.06 -32.04 -19.66
CA SER A 625 -3.74 -32.50 -18.43
C SER A 625 -4.52 -31.35 -17.75
N THR A 626 -5.67 -31.69 -17.14
CA THR A 626 -6.75 -30.75 -16.72
C THR A 626 -6.83 -30.49 -15.23
N GLY A 627 -7.40 -29.34 -14.81
CA GLY A 627 -8.21 -29.15 -13.57
C GLY A 627 -7.96 -27.98 -12.67
N THR A 628 -8.88 -27.17 -12.48
CA THR A 628 -9.94 -26.62 -11.59
C THR A 628 -9.56 -25.58 -10.55
N ASN A 629 -10.41 -24.79 -10.10
CA ASN A 629 -11.39 -24.04 -9.89
C ASN A 629 -11.96 -23.30 -8.73
N SER A 630 -12.86 -22.53 -8.69
CA SER A 630 -13.43 -21.42 -7.99
C SER A 630 -14.59 -21.77 -7.04
N ALA A 631 -14.29 -22.06 -5.75
CA ALA A 631 -15.29 -22.38 -4.74
C ALA A 631 -16.03 -21.16 -4.15
N LEU A 632 -15.39 -19.97 -4.11
CA LEU A 632 -16.00 -18.73 -3.60
C LEU A 632 -17.11 -18.24 -4.51
N LYS A 633 -16.81 -18.17 -5.80
CA LYS A 633 -17.76 -17.75 -6.81
C LYS A 633 -19.00 -18.64 -6.83
N LEU A 634 -18.80 -19.96 -6.76
CA LEU A 634 -19.89 -20.91 -6.67
C LEU A 634 -20.71 -20.72 -5.38
N TYR A 635 -20.04 -20.43 -4.28
CA TYR A 635 -20.70 -20.17 -3.00
C TYR A 635 -21.54 -18.87 -3.04
N ILE A 636 -20.98 -17.77 -3.54
CA ILE A 636 -21.69 -16.49 -3.68
C ILE A 636 -22.95 -16.70 -4.55
N ILE A 637 -22.78 -17.29 -5.73
CA ILE A 637 -23.88 -17.58 -6.64
C ILE A 637 -24.94 -18.44 -5.96
N GLN A 638 -24.54 -19.55 -5.32
CA GLN A 638 -25.47 -20.47 -4.66
C GLN A 638 -26.26 -19.82 -3.51
N ASN A 639 -25.68 -18.84 -2.82
CA ASN A 639 -26.36 -18.19 -1.71
C ASN A 639 -27.21 -17.01 -2.18
N ILE A 640 -26.83 -16.32 -3.25
CA ILE A 640 -27.70 -15.36 -3.95
C ILE A 640 -28.91 -16.07 -4.58
N ASP A 641 -28.70 -17.23 -5.20
CA ASP A 641 -29.80 -18.03 -5.72
C ASP A 641 -30.77 -18.49 -4.62
N ARG A 642 -30.28 -18.64 -3.39
CA ARG A 642 -31.09 -18.91 -2.20
C ARG A 642 -31.75 -17.67 -1.60
N LYS A 643 -31.52 -16.50 -2.21
CA LYS A 643 -31.99 -15.18 -1.75
C LYS A 643 -31.59 -14.89 -0.30
N LEU A 644 -30.41 -15.33 0.11
CA LEU A 644 -29.86 -14.90 1.39
C LEU A 644 -29.45 -13.42 1.29
N PRO A 645 -29.64 -12.62 2.36
CA PRO A 645 -29.20 -11.23 2.37
C PRO A 645 -27.74 -11.13 1.96
N LEU A 646 -27.41 -10.12 1.12
CA LEU A 646 -26.06 -9.96 0.57
C LEU A 646 -25.02 -9.80 1.65
N ASP A 647 -25.40 -9.17 2.73
CA ASP A 647 -24.64 -8.99 3.92
C ASP A 647 -24.46 -10.29 4.73
N ASP A 648 -25.44 -11.20 4.71
CA ASP A 648 -25.31 -12.55 5.23
C ASP A 648 -24.34 -13.39 4.37
N ILE A 649 -24.37 -13.28 3.06
CA ILE A 649 -23.43 -13.95 2.16
C ILE A 649 -22.02 -13.37 2.35
N ALA A 650 -21.94 -12.10 2.58
CA ALA A 650 -20.73 -11.35 2.84
C ALA A 650 -20.09 -11.74 4.18
N SER A 651 -20.84 -11.78 5.30
CA SER A 651 -20.37 -12.15 6.63
C SER A 651 -19.91 -13.61 6.74
N ALA A 652 -20.61 -14.54 6.05
CA ALA A 652 -20.22 -15.96 6.04
C ALA A 652 -18.93 -16.25 5.26
N LYS A 653 -18.36 -15.26 4.58
CA LYS A 653 -17.10 -15.37 3.82
C LYS A 653 -16.03 -14.40 4.30
N GLY A 654 -16.30 -13.67 5.38
CA GLY A 654 -15.35 -12.71 5.94
C GLY A 654 -14.94 -11.65 4.93
N MET A 655 -15.83 -11.18 4.09
CA MET A 655 -15.64 -10.04 3.20
C MET A 655 -16.48 -8.86 3.67
N ASN A 656 -16.16 -7.66 3.30
CA ASN A 656 -16.92 -6.45 3.54
C ASN A 656 -17.85 -6.14 2.38
N MET A 657 -18.90 -5.35 2.52
CA MET A 657 -19.83 -5.05 1.46
C MET A 657 -19.18 -4.39 0.24
N LYS A 658 -18.15 -3.63 0.41
CA LYS A 658 -17.41 -2.97 -0.68
C LYS A 658 -16.48 -3.92 -1.46
N ASP A 659 -15.93 -4.96 -0.85
CA ASP A 659 -15.17 -5.99 -1.55
C ASP A 659 -16.04 -7.14 -2.02
N PHE A 660 -17.23 -7.33 -1.46
CA PHE A 660 -18.24 -8.20 -2.01
C PHE A 660 -18.96 -7.56 -3.20
N ILE A 661 -19.29 -6.33 -3.12
CA ILE A 661 -19.76 -5.60 -4.30
C ILE A 661 -18.73 -5.75 -5.42
N LYS A 662 -17.43 -5.68 -5.15
CA LYS A 662 -16.39 -5.98 -6.13
C LYS A 662 -16.36 -7.44 -6.58
N GLU A 663 -16.60 -8.40 -5.67
CA GLU A 663 -16.71 -9.79 -6.05
C GLU A 663 -18.04 -10.06 -6.77
N LEU A 664 -19.13 -9.40 -6.36
CA LEU A 664 -20.39 -9.42 -7.11
C LEU A 664 -20.20 -8.76 -8.47
N GLU A 665 -19.57 -7.60 -8.50
CA GLU A 665 -19.12 -6.98 -9.74
C GLU A 665 -18.28 -7.98 -10.54
N ALA A 666 -17.25 -8.58 -9.97
CA ALA A 666 -16.40 -9.57 -10.63
C ALA A 666 -17.17 -10.84 -11.06
N ILE A 667 -18.20 -11.22 -10.34
CA ILE A 667 -19.09 -12.32 -10.71
C ILE A 667 -19.97 -11.91 -11.87
N VAL A 668 -20.62 -10.79 -11.81
CA VAL A 668 -21.48 -10.27 -12.88
C VAL A 668 -20.66 -9.94 -14.11
N PHE A 669 -19.47 -9.42 -13.98
CA PHE A 669 -18.54 -9.13 -15.07
C PHE A 669 -17.80 -10.34 -15.61
N SER A 670 -17.84 -11.47 -14.86
CA SER A 670 -17.44 -12.75 -15.42
C SER A 670 -18.56 -13.46 -16.20
N GLY A 671 -19.71 -12.79 -16.53
CA GLY A 671 -20.84 -13.37 -17.30
C GLY A 671 -21.76 -14.25 -16.46
N THR A 672 -21.71 -14.14 -15.16
CA THR A 672 -22.65 -14.89 -14.33
C THR A 672 -23.76 -13.93 -13.89
N LYS A 673 -24.97 -14.25 -14.27
CA LYS A 673 -26.16 -13.51 -13.86
C LYS A 673 -26.37 -13.69 -12.35
N LEU A 674 -26.48 -12.58 -11.63
CA LEU A 674 -26.82 -12.57 -10.21
C LEU A 674 -28.19 -11.93 -10.03
N ASN A 675 -29.12 -12.62 -9.40
CA ASN A 675 -30.41 -12.03 -9.06
C ASN A 675 -30.38 -11.49 -7.63
N ILE A 676 -30.01 -10.21 -7.51
CA ILE A 676 -29.98 -9.48 -6.25
C ILE A 676 -31.19 -8.55 -6.06
N ASN A 677 -32.28 -8.73 -6.84
CA ASN A 677 -33.43 -7.84 -6.79
C ASN A 677 -34.04 -7.78 -5.38
N TYR A 678 -34.14 -8.92 -4.70
CA TYR A 678 -34.63 -9.01 -3.32
C TYR A 678 -33.84 -8.13 -2.31
N TRP A 679 -32.59 -7.80 -2.63
CA TRP A 679 -31.76 -6.92 -1.82
C TRP A 679 -31.93 -5.46 -2.24
N ILE A 680 -32.00 -5.23 -3.54
CA ILE A 680 -32.23 -3.88 -4.11
C ILE A 680 -33.59 -3.36 -3.67
N ASP A 681 -34.62 -4.21 -3.66
CA ASP A 681 -35.98 -3.86 -3.24
C ASP A 681 -36.06 -3.46 -1.73
N ASP A 682 -35.08 -3.89 -0.92
CA ASP A 682 -34.97 -3.52 0.49
C ASP A 682 -34.23 -2.19 0.75
N ILE A 683 -33.42 -1.74 -0.22
CA ILE A 683 -32.59 -0.54 -0.08
C ILE A 683 -33.02 0.64 -0.97
N LEU A 684 -33.74 0.37 -2.06
CA LEU A 684 -34.25 1.37 -3.01
C LEU A 684 -35.72 1.08 -3.33
N ASP A 685 -36.57 2.10 -3.28
CA ASP A 685 -37.95 1.96 -3.69
C ASP A 685 -38.11 1.88 -5.24
N GLU A 686 -39.32 1.55 -5.73
CA GLU A 686 -39.55 1.35 -7.16
C GLU A 686 -39.27 2.58 -7.99
N ASP A 687 -39.60 3.80 -7.51
CA ASP A 687 -39.38 5.06 -8.21
C ASP A 687 -37.87 5.37 -8.31
N GLN A 688 -37.12 5.11 -7.23
CA GLN A 688 -35.66 5.25 -7.19
C GLN A 688 -34.96 4.26 -8.13
N GLN A 689 -35.46 3.04 -8.18
CA GLN A 689 -34.93 2.02 -9.06
C GLN A 689 -35.17 2.36 -10.54
N GLU A 690 -36.34 2.90 -10.89
CA GLU A 690 -36.66 3.34 -12.25
C GLU A 690 -35.77 4.50 -12.66
N GLU A 691 -35.57 5.50 -11.79
CA GLU A 691 -34.70 6.64 -12.02
C GLU A 691 -33.24 6.23 -12.28
N ILE A 692 -32.68 5.34 -11.46
CA ILE A 692 -31.31 4.85 -11.63
C ILE A 692 -31.21 3.94 -12.88
N HIS A 693 -32.26 3.19 -13.18
CA HIS A 693 -32.31 2.36 -14.39
C HIS A 693 -32.22 3.20 -15.65
N ASP A 694 -33.07 4.23 -15.76
CA ASP A 694 -33.10 5.12 -16.92
C ASP A 694 -31.76 5.84 -17.10
N TYR A 695 -31.18 6.26 -16.01
CA TYR A 695 -29.83 6.83 -16.04
C TYR A 695 -28.80 5.89 -16.65
N PHE A 696 -28.73 4.61 -16.21
CA PHE A 696 -27.77 3.64 -16.76
C PHE A 696 -28.10 3.22 -18.20
N MET A 697 -29.34 3.31 -18.63
CA MET A 697 -29.75 3.07 -20.01
C MET A 697 -29.32 4.20 -20.96
N GLU A 698 -29.40 5.44 -20.51
CA GLU A 698 -29.10 6.63 -21.34
C GLU A 698 -27.64 7.11 -21.20
N SER A 699 -26.99 6.78 -20.10
CA SER A 699 -25.62 7.25 -19.79
C SER A 699 -24.59 6.67 -20.75
N LYS A 700 -23.70 7.52 -21.24
CA LYS A 700 -22.55 7.12 -22.08
C LYS A 700 -21.40 6.50 -21.25
N THR A 701 -21.57 6.41 -19.95
CA THR A 701 -20.54 5.95 -19.00
C THR A 701 -21.19 5.23 -17.84
N ASP A 702 -20.55 4.18 -17.39
CA ASP A 702 -20.95 3.34 -16.26
C ASP A 702 -20.34 3.76 -14.92
N LYS A 703 -19.91 5.01 -14.83
CA LYS A 703 -19.22 5.54 -13.68
C LYS A 703 -20.17 5.92 -12.59
N ILE A 704 -19.99 5.30 -11.44
CA ILE A 704 -20.73 5.62 -10.22
C ILE A 704 -20.60 7.10 -9.82
N ASP A 705 -19.44 7.73 -10.07
CA ASP A 705 -19.23 9.15 -9.79
C ASP A 705 -20.10 10.06 -10.63
N VAL A 706 -20.18 9.74 -11.92
CA VAL A 706 -21.01 10.51 -12.83
C VAL A 706 -22.49 10.32 -12.46
N ALA A 707 -22.84 9.16 -11.98
CA ALA A 707 -24.17 8.90 -11.43
C ALA A 707 -24.40 9.68 -10.11
N ILE A 708 -23.47 9.67 -9.17
CA ILE A 708 -23.57 10.44 -7.92
C ILE A 708 -23.69 11.94 -8.20
N ASP A 709 -22.96 12.47 -9.20
CA ASP A 709 -23.03 13.87 -9.57
C ASP A 709 -24.36 14.23 -10.26
N GLU A 710 -24.90 13.34 -11.10
CA GLU A 710 -26.17 13.55 -11.78
C GLU A 710 -27.36 13.55 -10.81
N PHE A 711 -27.32 12.66 -9.84
CA PHE A 711 -28.34 12.57 -8.78
C PHE A 711 -28.09 13.54 -7.61
N ASP A 712 -27.17 14.48 -7.74
CA ASP A 712 -26.86 15.53 -6.74
C ASP A 712 -26.52 14.95 -5.34
N GLY A 713 -26.19 13.64 -5.29
CA GLY A 713 -25.84 12.89 -4.08
C GLY A 713 -27.04 12.33 -3.31
N ASP A 714 -28.18 12.18 -3.96
CA ASP A 714 -29.38 11.56 -3.38
C ASP A 714 -29.20 10.05 -3.17
N TYR A 715 -28.25 9.43 -3.89
CA TYR A 715 -27.83 8.04 -3.74
C TYR A 715 -26.35 7.93 -3.33
N ASP A 716 -26.04 6.95 -2.50
CA ASP A 716 -24.65 6.71 -2.10
C ASP A 716 -23.88 5.77 -3.06
N ASP A 717 -22.54 5.68 -2.88
CA ASP A 717 -21.66 4.84 -3.70
C ASP A 717 -22.06 3.34 -3.65
N GLU A 718 -22.61 2.89 -2.54
CA GLU A 718 -22.98 1.49 -2.34
C GLU A 718 -24.30 1.15 -3.06
N GLU A 719 -25.29 2.00 -2.93
CA GLU A 719 -26.59 1.86 -3.60
C GLU A 719 -26.43 1.83 -5.11
N LEU A 720 -25.69 2.78 -5.67
CA LEU A 720 -25.44 2.87 -7.09
C LEU A 720 -24.62 1.69 -7.65
N ARG A 721 -23.65 1.17 -6.87
CA ARG A 721 -22.89 -0.02 -7.26
C ARG A 721 -23.72 -1.29 -7.23
N LEU A 722 -24.53 -1.45 -6.21
CA LEU A 722 -25.44 -2.60 -6.11
C LEU A 722 -26.48 -2.55 -7.21
N TYR A 723 -27.05 -1.37 -7.48
CA TYR A 723 -27.98 -1.24 -8.59
C TYR A 723 -27.30 -1.50 -9.94
N ARG A 724 -26.08 -1.05 -10.14
CA ARG A 724 -25.29 -1.37 -11.34
C ARG A 724 -25.07 -2.88 -11.53
N ILE A 725 -24.83 -3.63 -10.44
CA ILE A 725 -24.73 -5.10 -10.50
C ILE A 725 -26.05 -5.72 -10.96
N LYS A 726 -27.20 -5.26 -10.45
CA LYS A 726 -28.52 -5.64 -10.90
C LYS A 726 -28.69 -5.33 -12.39
N PHE A 727 -28.46 -4.07 -12.78
CA PHE A 727 -28.60 -3.60 -14.15
C PHE A 727 -27.80 -4.42 -15.14
N ILE A 728 -26.52 -4.68 -14.84
CA ILE A 728 -25.65 -5.47 -15.70
C ILE A 728 -26.08 -6.94 -15.75
N SER A 729 -26.57 -7.48 -14.63
CA SER A 729 -27.12 -8.83 -14.59
C SER A 729 -28.36 -8.98 -15.47
N GLU A 730 -29.17 -7.94 -15.60
CA GLU A 730 -30.43 -7.94 -16.37
C GLU A 730 -30.23 -7.58 -17.83
N VAL A 731 -29.40 -6.56 -18.11
CA VAL A 731 -29.28 -5.97 -19.45
C VAL A 731 -28.09 -6.55 -20.26
N ALA A 732 -26.98 -6.88 -19.60
CA ALA A 732 -25.76 -7.35 -20.28
C ALA A 732 -25.54 -8.87 -20.20
N ASN A 733 -26.40 -9.60 -19.55
CA ASN A 733 -26.37 -11.02 -19.30
C ASN A 733 -27.67 -11.66 -19.66
#